data_eeea1f091dbaf15f8d63bbc85515e0f3
#
_entry.id   eeea1f091dbaf15f8d63bbc85515e0f3
#
_cell.length_a   1.000
_cell.length_b   1.000
_cell.length_c   1.000
_cell.angle_alpha   90.00
_cell.angle_beta   90.00
_cell.angle_gamma   90.00
#
_symmetry.space_group_name_H-M   'P 1'
#
loop_
_entity.id
_entity.type
_entity.pdbx_description
1 polymer ?
#
loop_
_entity_poly.entity_id
_entity_poly.type
_entity_poly.pdbx_seq_one_letter_code
_entity_poly.pdbx_strand_id
1 'polypeptide(L)'
;RLRCDWSSDVCSSDLYQIAKKDLHYLGYQTTLDYLHDMAKLVLEETGLLPHLNPGTMTIEQIRQLREVSPSMGIMLESSSKRLCEKGQPHFGSPDKDPELRLMTIRAAGKASVPLTTGILIGIGETRQERIESLLAIKEVHLEFDHIQEIIVQNFIPKADTKMRNTPAPELEELLWTLAMSRIIFGPGMNIQCPPNLNMKALPELIGAGINDWGGVSPVTQDHVNPESPWPELKLLEQATSNTGKKLQERLTIYPEYITAEKDWFDLGLKRSIHELSDSEGYGRHNLWRCGESLQIPETGRAQNWINNSHLQPHSSIILSVKKALLGQPLDHSEITELFETRGHQMHYILDHANALRQKTNGDIVSYVITRNINYTNICKYTCHFCAFSKGKTKENLRGKPYLISYDEIADRALEAWQRGATEVCLQGGIHPHFTGNTYLDICRTIKAKIPEIHIHAFSPLEIHHGAMTLGYTVKDFLLMLKEAGLNTMPGTAAEILDDRVRDKICPDKINSARWLEVIATAHEIGINTTSTIMFGHQENISDWATHLLKLRNLQRKTEGITEFVPLPFVCMESPMYKRGHARPGPTYREVLLMHAIARLSLNPLITNIQTSWVKLGQAGAEGCLNAGANDMGGTLMNESISRAAGSIHGQEFTPDKMESFIKSARRVPRLRDTMYNTVNPKILHYQPGIDISQKLQTLLDSPYPQF
;
A
#
# COMPACT_ATOMS: atom_id res chain seq x y z
N ARG A 1 -4.97 -7.58 40.07
CA ARG A 1 -5.08 -6.10 39.97
C ARG A 1 -3.93 -5.51 40.76
N LEU A 2 -2.86 -5.10 40.08
CA LEU A 2 -1.89 -4.19 40.67
C LEU A 2 -2.63 -2.88 40.95
N ARG A 3 -2.84 -2.55 42.21
CA ARG A 3 -3.27 -1.20 42.59
C ARG A 3 -2.04 -0.31 42.46
N CYS A 4 -1.77 0.13 41.24
CA CYS A 4 -0.87 1.26 41.05
C CYS A 4 -1.70 2.52 41.24
N ASP A 5 -1.23 3.42 42.08
CA ASP A 5 -1.68 4.81 42.08
C ASP A 5 -1.31 5.34 40.69
N TRP A 6 -2.32 5.47 39.85
CA TRP A 6 -2.17 5.81 38.43
C TRP A 6 -1.79 7.28 38.27
N SER A 7 -0.55 7.59 38.54
CA SER A 7 0.13 8.69 37.92
C SER A 7 0.90 8.08 36.75
N SER A 8 0.30 8.04 35.62
CA SER A 8 0.81 7.82 34.23
C SER A 8 1.99 6.89 33.95
N ASP A 9 2.76 6.38 34.88
CA ASP A 9 4.02 5.66 34.67
C ASP A 9 4.07 4.32 35.39
N VAL A 10 4.03 3.23 34.64
CA VAL A 10 4.05 1.84 35.14
C VAL A 10 5.37 1.48 35.82
N CYS A 11 6.49 2.12 35.43
CA CYS A 11 7.83 1.83 36.02
C CYS A 11 8.02 2.28 37.46
N SER A 12 7.22 3.20 37.95
CA SER A 12 7.26 3.54 39.37
C SER A 12 6.90 2.37 40.29
N SER A 13 6.26 1.32 39.72
CA SER A 13 5.93 0.10 40.46
C SER A 13 7.15 -0.63 41.01
N ASP A 14 8.30 -0.60 40.30
CA ASP A 14 9.54 -1.24 40.82
C ASP A 14 10.11 -0.55 42.06
N LEU A 15 9.67 0.64 42.39
CA LEU A 15 10.02 1.36 43.60
C LEU A 15 9.22 0.86 44.81
N TYR A 16 8.10 0.16 44.60
CA TYR A 16 7.21 -0.28 45.67
C TYR A 16 7.40 -1.76 46.01
N GLN A 17 7.56 -2.06 47.27
CA GLN A 17 7.78 -3.43 47.77
C GLN A 17 6.65 -4.39 47.44
N ILE A 18 5.40 -3.89 47.36
CA ILE A 18 4.22 -4.69 46.99
C ILE A 18 4.34 -5.14 45.54
N ALA A 19 4.64 -4.23 44.63
CA ALA A 19 4.81 -4.54 43.21
C ALA A 19 5.95 -5.54 42.97
N LYS A 20 7.08 -5.40 43.67
CA LYS A 20 8.18 -6.37 43.62
C LYS A 20 7.76 -7.79 44.03
N LYS A 21 6.92 -7.92 45.08
CA LYS A 21 6.39 -9.22 45.48
C LYS A 21 5.48 -9.84 44.45
N ASP A 22 4.60 -9.03 43.83
CA ASP A 22 3.67 -9.49 42.81
C ASP A 22 4.43 -9.90 41.53
N LEU A 23 5.43 -9.13 41.11
CA LEU A 23 6.31 -9.48 39.99
C LEU A 23 7.07 -10.79 40.25
N HIS A 24 7.63 -10.94 41.44
CA HIS A 24 8.33 -12.16 41.85
C HIS A 24 7.39 -13.39 41.85
N TYR A 25 6.16 -13.20 42.30
CA TYR A 25 5.13 -14.26 42.26
C TYR A 25 4.77 -14.67 40.81
N LEU A 26 4.81 -13.70 39.89
CA LEU A 26 4.59 -13.92 38.47
C LEU A 26 5.85 -14.43 37.74
N GLY A 27 7.00 -14.55 38.43
CA GLY A 27 8.26 -15.02 37.86
C GLY A 27 9.13 -13.96 37.20
N TYR A 28 8.82 -12.68 37.38
CA TYR A 28 9.57 -11.55 36.82
C TYR A 28 10.43 -10.83 37.86
N GLN A 29 11.56 -10.26 37.40
CA GLN A 29 12.43 -9.45 38.26
C GLN A 29 12.07 -7.97 38.20
N THR A 30 11.65 -7.48 37.00
CA THR A 30 11.30 -6.08 36.76
C THR A 30 9.96 -5.94 36.08
N THR A 31 9.34 -4.78 36.20
CA THR A 31 8.13 -4.42 35.41
C THR A 31 8.41 -4.42 33.91
N LEU A 32 9.63 -4.06 33.49
CA LEU A 32 10.00 -4.02 32.08
C LEU A 32 10.06 -5.43 31.46
N ASP A 33 10.58 -6.43 32.20
CA ASP A 33 10.59 -7.82 31.75
C ASP A 33 9.15 -8.34 31.56
N TYR A 34 8.27 -8.02 32.52
CA TYR A 34 6.85 -8.36 32.44
C TYR A 34 6.18 -7.68 31.23
N LEU A 35 6.42 -6.38 31.02
CA LEU A 35 5.87 -5.64 29.88
C LEU A 35 6.37 -6.17 28.54
N HIS A 36 7.65 -6.52 28.46
CA HIS A 36 8.23 -7.11 27.24
C HIS A 36 7.48 -8.40 26.87
N ASP A 37 7.32 -9.32 27.82
CA ASP A 37 6.65 -10.59 27.56
C ASP A 37 5.16 -10.41 27.24
N MET A 38 4.46 -9.49 27.91
CA MET A 38 3.05 -9.18 27.63
C MET A 38 2.89 -8.51 26.25
N ALA A 39 3.77 -7.61 25.88
CA ALA A 39 3.77 -6.99 24.56
C ALA A 39 4.04 -8.03 23.44
N LYS A 40 5.00 -8.93 23.69
CA LYS A 40 5.28 -10.05 22.80
C LYS A 40 4.07 -10.95 22.63
N LEU A 41 3.39 -11.32 23.72
CA LEU A 41 2.18 -12.12 23.70
C LEU A 41 1.07 -11.44 22.87
N VAL A 42 0.86 -10.12 23.04
CA VAL A 42 -0.11 -9.36 22.25
C VAL A 42 0.22 -9.42 20.76
N LEU A 43 1.49 -9.22 20.39
CA LEU A 43 1.94 -9.33 18.98
C LEU A 43 1.69 -10.73 18.39
N GLU A 44 2.03 -11.78 19.14
CA GLU A 44 1.95 -13.16 18.65
C GLU A 44 0.50 -13.66 18.55
N GLU A 45 -0.34 -13.35 19.54
CA GLU A 45 -1.72 -13.86 19.61
C GLU A 45 -2.72 -13.01 18.82
N THR A 46 -2.48 -11.72 18.66
CA THR A 46 -3.46 -10.81 18.05
C THR A 46 -2.98 -10.09 16.79
N GLY A 47 -1.67 -10.02 16.58
CA GLY A 47 -1.05 -9.21 15.52
C GLY A 47 -1.12 -7.69 15.77
N LEU A 48 -1.69 -7.24 16.89
CA LEU A 48 -1.76 -5.82 17.25
C LEU A 48 -0.39 -5.28 17.65
N LEU A 49 -0.12 -4.02 17.31
CA LEU A 49 1.13 -3.34 17.63
C LEU A 49 1.03 -2.68 19.02
N PRO A 50 1.84 -3.08 20.01
CA PRO A 50 1.88 -2.42 21.30
C PRO A 50 2.46 -1.00 21.21
N HIS A 51 1.97 -0.10 22.07
CA HIS A 51 2.60 1.18 22.41
C HIS A 51 2.88 1.20 23.89
N LEU A 52 4.16 1.28 24.28
CA LEU A 52 4.57 1.12 25.67
C LEU A 52 4.92 2.46 26.31
N ASN A 53 4.33 2.71 27.49
CA ASN A 53 4.60 3.90 28.29
C ASN A 53 5.01 3.51 29.72
N PRO A 54 6.22 2.93 29.90
CA PRO A 54 6.64 2.39 31.21
C PRO A 54 7.29 3.41 32.15
N GLY A 55 7.39 4.69 31.74
CA GLY A 55 8.05 5.74 32.52
C GLY A 55 9.53 5.92 32.17
N THR A 56 10.36 6.30 33.18
CA THR A 56 11.78 6.57 32.94
C THR A 56 12.59 5.32 32.65
N MET A 57 13.43 5.37 31.59
CA MET A 57 14.20 4.23 31.12
C MET A 57 15.61 4.62 30.70
N THR A 58 16.54 3.66 30.79
CA THR A 58 17.85 3.76 30.15
C THR A 58 17.76 3.41 28.68
N ILE A 59 18.81 3.73 27.91
CA ILE A 59 18.86 3.39 26.47
C ILE A 59 18.84 1.87 26.23
N GLU A 60 19.43 1.09 27.12
CA GLU A 60 19.44 -0.38 27.07
C GLU A 60 18.03 -0.95 27.24
N GLN A 61 17.29 -0.43 28.21
CA GLN A 61 15.90 -0.80 28.47
C GLN A 61 14.99 -0.44 27.26
N ILE A 62 15.18 0.74 26.68
CA ILE A 62 14.45 1.14 25.48
C ILE A 62 14.77 0.21 24.29
N ARG A 63 16.03 -0.18 24.11
CA ARG A 63 16.42 -1.13 23.05
C ARG A 63 15.80 -2.51 23.25
N GLN A 64 15.70 -3.00 24.49
CA GLN A 64 15.01 -4.25 24.78
C GLN A 64 13.52 -4.17 24.42
N LEU A 65 12.82 -3.13 24.83
CA LEU A 65 11.39 -2.97 24.53
C LEU A 65 11.11 -2.65 23.05
N ARG A 66 12.09 -2.08 22.31
CA ARG A 66 11.99 -1.83 20.87
C ARG A 66 11.75 -3.11 20.06
N GLU A 67 12.17 -4.27 20.57
CA GLU A 67 11.95 -5.56 19.91
C GLU A 67 10.46 -5.93 19.84
N VAL A 68 9.64 -5.43 20.74
CA VAL A 68 8.22 -5.78 20.89
C VAL A 68 7.27 -4.58 20.75
N SER A 69 7.78 -3.37 20.56
CA SER A 69 6.97 -2.15 20.47
C SER A 69 7.55 -1.19 19.43
N PRO A 70 6.79 -0.81 18.39
CA PRO A 70 7.27 0.08 17.33
C PRO A 70 7.32 1.55 17.76
N SER A 71 6.68 1.91 18.87
CA SER A 71 6.65 3.27 19.43
C SER A 71 6.48 3.21 20.94
N MET A 72 6.98 4.24 21.62
CA MET A 72 6.90 4.35 23.09
C MET A 72 6.45 5.75 23.50
N GLY A 73 6.10 5.91 24.75
CA GLY A 73 5.70 7.19 25.31
C GLY A 73 6.28 7.46 26.69
N ILE A 74 6.49 8.73 26.98
CA ILE A 74 6.68 9.29 28.31
C ILE A 74 6.28 10.75 28.29
N MET A 75 5.34 11.15 29.14
CA MET A 75 4.99 12.55 29.30
C MET A 75 6.12 13.30 30.02
N LEU A 76 6.62 14.41 29.44
CA LEU A 76 7.49 15.31 30.22
C LEU A 76 6.73 15.93 31.39
N GLU A 77 5.45 16.16 31.21
CA GLU A 77 4.53 16.90 32.07
C GLU A 77 4.92 18.36 32.26
N SER A 78 6.10 18.63 32.83
CA SER A 78 6.66 19.98 32.94
C SER A 78 8.19 19.90 33.08
N SER A 79 8.90 20.90 32.53
CA SER A 79 10.33 21.09 32.74
C SER A 79 10.65 21.85 34.05
N SER A 80 9.63 22.30 34.78
CA SER A 80 9.79 23.12 35.97
C SER A 80 10.19 22.31 37.19
N LYS A 81 11.43 22.48 37.69
CA LYS A 81 11.90 21.87 38.93
C LYS A 81 11.14 22.39 40.17
N ARG A 82 10.55 23.59 40.09
CA ARG A 82 9.71 24.17 41.14
C ARG A 82 8.56 23.24 41.52
N LEU A 83 7.98 22.54 40.56
CA LEU A 83 6.87 21.62 40.76
C LEU A 83 7.28 20.36 41.58
N CYS A 84 8.58 20.07 41.69
CA CYS A 84 9.12 19.00 42.52
C CYS A 84 9.44 19.43 43.97
N GLU A 85 9.32 20.72 44.32
CA GLU A 85 9.59 21.25 45.65
C GLU A 85 8.51 20.84 46.65
N LYS A 86 8.85 20.95 47.96
CA LYS A 86 7.91 20.60 49.05
C LYS A 86 6.61 21.41 48.94
N GLY A 87 5.48 20.71 48.91
CA GLY A 87 4.15 21.30 48.79
C GLY A 87 3.66 21.47 47.36
N GLN A 88 4.46 21.13 46.36
CA GLN A 88 4.11 21.15 44.93
C GLN A 88 3.63 19.75 44.48
N PRO A 89 2.98 19.66 43.33
CA PRO A 89 2.30 18.43 42.86
C PRO A 89 3.24 17.24 42.65
N HIS A 90 4.45 17.44 42.19
CA HIS A 90 5.44 16.38 41.94
C HIS A 90 6.34 16.06 43.16
N PHE A 91 6.10 16.71 44.29
CA PHE A 91 6.92 16.47 45.48
C PHE A 91 6.82 15.01 45.97
N GLY A 92 7.97 14.37 46.13
CA GLY A 92 8.05 12.96 46.56
C GLY A 92 7.85 11.91 45.46
N SER A 93 7.80 12.34 44.19
CA SER A 93 7.73 11.48 43.01
C SER A 93 9.03 11.60 42.21
N PRO A 94 10.05 10.78 42.51
CA PRO A 94 11.39 10.92 41.90
C PRO A 94 11.37 10.67 40.36
N ASP A 95 10.44 9.89 39.87
CA ASP A 95 10.19 9.62 38.47
C ASP A 95 9.58 10.82 37.69
N LYS A 96 9.15 11.87 38.40
CA LYS A 96 8.66 13.13 37.86
C LYS A 96 9.75 14.21 37.73
N ASP A 97 11.00 13.88 38.07
CA ASP A 97 12.10 14.80 37.86
C ASP A 97 12.26 15.13 36.34
N PRO A 98 12.18 16.41 35.94
CA PRO A 98 12.24 16.79 34.54
C PRO A 98 13.52 16.36 33.82
N GLU A 99 14.65 16.34 34.51
CA GLU A 99 15.93 15.91 33.92
C GLU A 99 15.91 14.41 33.57
N LEU A 100 15.40 13.56 34.46
CA LEU A 100 15.28 12.13 34.22
C LEU A 100 14.34 11.84 33.05
N ARG A 101 13.24 12.58 32.93
CA ARG A 101 12.30 12.43 31.81
C ARG A 101 12.91 12.90 30.49
N LEU A 102 13.59 14.05 30.47
CA LEU A 102 14.34 14.52 29.29
C LEU A 102 15.47 13.55 28.91
N MET A 103 16.15 12.92 29.87
CA MET A 103 17.15 11.89 29.59
C MET A 103 16.52 10.67 28.93
N THR A 104 15.34 10.23 29.37
CA THR A 104 14.61 9.13 28.73
C THR A 104 14.15 9.50 27.28
N ILE A 105 13.63 10.72 27.10
CA ILE A 105 13.24 11.22 25.76
C ILE A 105 14.47 11.22 24.83
N ARG A 106 15.65 11.71 25.27
CA ARG A 106 16.90 11.65 24.51
C ARG A 106 17.36 10.22 24.23
N ALA A 107 17.20 9.31 25.20
CA ALA A 107 17.58 7.90 25.06
C ALA A 107 16.74 7.21 23.98
N ALA A 108 15.44 7.52 23.87
CA ALA A 108 14.58 7.03 22.79
C ALA A 108 15.06 7.52 21.41
N GLY A 109 15.46 8.79 21.30
CA GLY A 109 16.06 9.33 20.07
C GLY A 109 17.34 8.61 19.65
N LYS A 110 18.25 8.37 20.62
CA LYS A 110 19.48 7.58 20.39
C LYS A 110 19.21 6.13 20.00
N ALA A 111 18.12 5.56 20.50
CA ALA A 111 17.69 4.19 20.15
C ALA A 111 16.89 4.12 18.86
N SER A 112 16.61 5.24 18.18
CA SER A 112 15.73 5.34 17.01
C SER A 112 14.35 4.72 17.24
N VAL A 113 13.68 5.17 18.32
CA VAL A 113 12.32 4.77 18.67
C VAL A 113 11.42 6.00 18.57
N PRO A 114 10.36 5.98 17.73
CA PRO A 114 9.35 7.02 17.70
C PRO A 114 8.69 7.18 19.06
N LEU A 115 8.68 8.41 19.59
CA LEU A 115 8.26 8.68 20.96
C LEU A 115 7.11 9.67 21.01
N THR A 116 6.08 9.34 21.79
CA THR A 116 5.02 10.25 22.21
C THR A 116 5.43 10.92 23.53
N THR A 117 5.33 12.24 23.60
CA THR A 117 5.58 13.00 24.83
C THR A 117 4.62 14.19 24.92
N GLY A 118 4.69 14.98 25.98
CA GLY A 118 3.83 16.13 26.11
C GLY A 118 3.88 16.78 27.49
N ILE A 119 2.94 17.72 27.70
CA ILE A 119 2.83 18.49 28.95
C ILE A 119 1.46 18.31 29.59
N LEU A 120 1.44 18.43 30.92
CA LEU A 120 0.22 18.44 31.74
C LEU A 120 -0.01 19.86 32.24
N ILE A 121 -1.17 20.43 31.97
CA ILE A 121 -1.52 21.81 32.37
C ILE A 121 -2.56 21.83 33.50
N GLY A 122 -2.50 22.88 34.34
CA GLY A 122 -3.43 23.08 35.46
C GLY A 122 -2.98 22.46 36.77
N ILE A 123 -1.71 22.07 36.89
CA ILE A 123 -1.11 21.53 38.11
C ILE A 123 -0.39 22.57 38.94
N GLY A 124 -0.47 23.86 38.57
CA GLY A 124 0.18 25.00 39.26
C GLY A 124 1.38 25.58 38.51
N GLU A 125 1.63 25.16 37.33
CA GLU A 125 2.60 25.72 36.38
C GLU A 125 2.10 27.06 35.79
N THR A 126 3.04 27.90 35.38
CA THR A 126 2.77 29.19 34.70
C THR A 126 2.76 28.98 33.20
N ARG A 127 2.21 29.94 32.43
CA ARG A 127 2.30 29.97 30.96
C ARG A 127 3.74 29.95 30.46
N GLN A 128 4.66 30.63 31.17
CA GLN A 128 6.08 30.62 30.84
C GLN A 128 6.67 29.21 31.00
N GLU A 129 6.40 28.52 32.09
CA GLU A 129 6.88 27.14 32.35
C GLU A 129 6.31 26.16 31.29
N ARG A 130 5.08 26.37 30.78
CA ARG A 130 4.55 25.58 29.65
C ARG A 130 5.37 25.80 28.37
N ILE A 131 5.68 27.06 28.03
CA ILE A 131 6.53 27.43 26.88
C ILE A 131 7.92 26.80 27.03
N GLU A 132 8.55 26.93 28.19
CA GLU A 132 9.87 26.34 28.48
C GLU A 132 9.86 24.83 28.32
N SER A 133 8.79 24.17 28.77
CA SER A 133 8.60 22.70 28.63
C SER A 133 8.48 22.29 27.15
N LEU A 134 7.68 23.02 26.36
CA LEU A 134 7.54 22.77 24.92
C LEU A 134 8.85 23.02 24.16
N LEU A 135 9.61 24.05 24.54
CA LEU A 135 10.91 24.33 23.93
C LEU A 135 11.95 23.27 24.29
N ALA A 136 11.95 22.75 25.52
CA ALA A 136 12.82 21.64 25.91
C ALA A 136 12.55 20.36 25.11
N ILE A 137 11.26 20.04 24.86
CA ILE A 137 10.88 18.93 23.99
C ILE A 137 11.35 19.20 22.54
N LYS A 138 11.13 20.41 22.03
CA LYS A 138 11.54 20.80 20.68
C LYS A 138 13.04 20.67 20.47
N GLU A 139 13.85 21.08 21.45
CA GLU A 139 15.30 20.94 21.38
C GLU A 139 15.72 19.49 21.17
N VAL A 140 15.13 18.54 21.93
CA VAL A 140 15.42 17.12 21.77
C VAL A 140 14.88 16.56 20.43
N HIS A 141 13.74 17.05 19.96
CA HIS A 141 13.22 16.65 18.66
C HIS A 141 14.16 17.07 17.52
N LEU A 142 14.69 18.30 17.55
CA LEU A 142 15.63 18.80 16.56
C LEU A 142 16.97 18.02 16.51
N GLU A 143 17.35 17.35 17.63
CA GLU A 143 18.54 16.52 17.68
C GLU A 143 18.36 15.16 17.00
N PHE A 144 17.17 14.52 17.11
CA PHE A 144 16.96 13.12 16.73
C PHE A 144 15.81 12.89 15.74
N ASP A 145 14.89 13.81 15.59
CA ASP A 145 13.69 13.71 14.74
C ASP A 145 12.78 12.52 15.09
N HIS A 146 12.69 12.17 16.38
CA HIS A 146 12.03 10.95 16.87
C HIS A 146 10.71 11.19 17.61
N ILE A 147 10.38 12.45 17.94
CA ILE A 147 9.13 12.73 18.63
C ILE A 147 8.01 12.77 17.62
N GLN A 148 7.17 11.73 17.66
CA GLN A 148 6.09 11.55 16.71
C GLN A 148 4.82 12.33 17.07
N GLU A 149 4.67 12.74 18.35
CA GLU A 149 3.43 13.33 18.85
C GLU A 149 3.68 14.15 20.11
N ILE A 150 3.03 15.31 20.20
CA ILE A 150 2.99 16.15 21.40
C ILE A 150 1.58 16.15 21.99
N ILE A 151 1.45 15.65 23.22
CA ILE A 151 0.19 15.64 23.95
C ILE A 151 0.09 16.89 24.82
N VAL A 152 -1.00 17.63 24.71
CA VAL A 152 -1.39 18.66 25.68
C VAL A 152 -2.57 18.14 26.47
N GLN A 153 -2.33 17.73 27.71
CA GLN A 153 -3.34 17.17 28.60
C GLN A 153 -3.73 18.19 29.68
N ASN A 154 -5.01 18.36 29.92
CA ASN A 154 -5.51 19.15 31.02
C ASN A 154 -5.69 18.29 32.28
N PHE A 155 -5.33 18.86 33.43
CA PHE A 155 -5.53 18.27 34.72
C PHE A 155 -7.03 18.12 35.04
N ILE A 156 -7.40 16.95 35.60
CA ILE A 156 -8.73 16.68 36.17
C ILE A 156 -8.54 16.30 37.65
N PRO A 157 -9.17 16.99 38.62
CA PRO A 157 -9.03 16.68 40.03
C PRO A 157 -9.61 15.30 40.37
N LYS A 158 -8.83 14.49 41.10
CA LYS A 158 -9.22 13.15 41.60
C LYS A 158 -9.57 13.19 43.08
N ALA A 159 -10.71 12.56 43.43
CA ALA A 159 -11.26 12.61 44.78
C ALA A 159 -10.32 12.05 45.88
N ASP A 160 -9.49 11.09 45.54
CA ASP A 160 -8.56 10.37 46.40
C ASP A 160 -7.12 10.96 46.43
N THR A 161 -6.91 12.08 45.74
CA THR A 161 -5.60 12.78 45.67
C THR A 161 -5.55 14.01 46.55
N LYS A 162 -4.34 14.49 46.84
CA LYS A 162 -4.12 15.76 47.56
C LYS A 162 -4.63 16.97 46.79
N MET A 163 -4.72 16.87 45.47
CA MET A 163 -5.20 17.94 44.56
C MET A 163 -6.71 17.91 44.32
N ARG A 164 -7.49 17.12 45.04
CA ARG A 164 -8.94 16.97 44.88
C ARG A 164 -9.74 18.29 44.85
N ASN A 165 -9.22 19.33 45.50
CA ASN A 165 -9.83 20.67 45.59
C ASN A 165 -9.20 21.68 44.61
N THR A 166 -8.20 21.29 43.82
CA THR A 166 -7.59 22.15 42.78
C THR A 166 -8.53 22.20 41.61
N PRO A 167 -8.93 23.40 41.10
CA PRO A 167 -9.80 23.48 39.94
C PRO A 167 -9.07 22.97 38.69
N ALA A 168 -9.83 22.36 37.76
CA ALA A 168 -9.31 22.08 36.43
C ALA A 168 -9.00 23.43 35.72
N PRO A 169 -8.06 23.45 34.77
CA PRO A 169 -7.76 24.67 34.00
C PRO A 169 -8.98 25.05 33.13
N GLU A 170 -9.18 26.34 32.95
CA GLU A 170 -10.20 26.87 32.05
C GLU A 170 -9.91 26.46 30.60
N LEU A 171 -10.97 26.31 29.78
CA LEU A 171 -10.84 25.93 28.38
C LEU A 171 -9.91 26.87 27.62
N GLU A 172 -9.95 28.16 27.89
CA GLU A 172 -9.09 29.17 27.28
C GLU A 172 -7.59 28.86 27.47
N GLU A 173 -7.19 28.39 28.67
CA GLU A 173 -5.81 28.00 28.95
C GLU A 173 -5.37 26.79 28.15
N LEU A 174 -6.27 25.83 27.92
CA LEU A 174 -6.02 24.67 27.07
C LEU A 174 -5.86 25.09 25.61
N LEU A 175 -6.83 25.87 25.08
CA LEU A 175 -6.79 26.35 23.68
C LEU A 175 -5.55 27.21 23.43
N TRP A 176 -5.19 28.10 24.35
CA TRP A 176 -3.96 28.90 24.28
C TRP A 176 -2.72 28.00 24.21
N THR A 177 -2.64 26.96 25.06
CA THR A 177 -1.48 26.07 25.10
C THR A 177 -1.37 25.23 23.82
N LEU A 178 -2.49 24.76 23.26
CA LEU A 178 -2.54 24.05 21.98
C LEU A 178 -2.06 24.94 20.82
N ALA A 179 -2.57 26.19 20.78
CA ALA A 179 -2.16 27.15 19.75
C ALA A 179 -0.66 27.47 19.84
N MET A 180 -0.13 27.65 21.05
CA MET A 180 1.30 27.86 21.28
C MET A 180 2.13 26.64 20.89
N SER A 181 1.66 25.42 21.18
CA SER A 181 2.31 24.19 20.74
C SER A 181 2.39 24.14 19.21
N ARG A 182 1.30 24.47 18.50
CA ARG A 182 1.27 24.53 17.04
C ARG A 182 2.24 25.58 16.48
N ILE A 183 2.31 26.76 17.08
CA ILE A 183 3.25 27.82 16.67
C ILE A 183 4.71 27.39 16.91
N ILE A 184 5.00 26.78 18.05
CA ILE A 184 6.35 26.35 18.41
C ILE A 184 6.85 25.23 17.50
N PHE A 185 6.05 24.18 17.28
CA PHE A 185 6.46 23.00 16.52
C PHE A 185 6.22 23.10 15.01
N GLY A 186 5.37 24.05 14.56
CA GLY A 186 5.03 24.23 13.15
C GLY A 186 3.96 23.27 12.64
N PRO A 187 3.64 23.29 11.33
CA PRO A 187 2.52 22.55 10.75
C PRO A 187 2.74 21.04 10.68
N GLY A 188 3.98 20.57 10.64
CA GLY A 188 4.31 19.15 10.46
C GLY A 188 4.20 18.29 11.70
N MET A 189 4.27 18.87 12.91
CA MET A 189 4.19 18.10 14.16
C MET A 189 2.76 17.62 14.45
N ASN A 190 2.64 16.38 14.93
CA ASN A 190 1.36 15.88 15.40
C ASN A 190 1.09 16.38 16.83
N ILE A 191 -0.01 17.08 17.00
CA ILE A 191 -0.43 17.63 18.30
C ILE A 191 -1.75 16.97 18.68
N GLN A 192 -1.76 16.33 19.86
CA GLN A 192 -2.89 15.61 20.42
C GLN A 192 -3.48 16.33 21.62
N CYS A 193 -4.79 16.22 21.75
CA CYS A 193 -5.51 16.51 22.99
C CYS A 193 -6.51 15.41 23.27
N PRO A 194 -6.55 14.81 24.49
CA PRO A 194 -7.49 13.73 24.83
C PRO A 194 -8.94 14.19 24.69
N PRO A 195 -9.77 13.55 23.84
CA PRO A 195 -11.13 14.01 23.58
C PRO A 195 -12.09 13.75 24.73
N ASN A 196 -11.87 12.69 25.51
CA ASN A 196 -12.71 12.30 26.65
C ASN A 196 -12.70 13.33 27.78
N LEU A 197 -11.63 14.10 27.92
CA LEU A 197 -11.53 15.16 28.93
C LEU A 197 -12.20 16.46 28.51
N ASN A 198 -12.53 16.61 27.20
CA ASN A 198 -12.98 17.87 26.61
C ASN A 198 -14.11 17.70 25.60
N MET A 199 -15.05 16.78 25.85
CA MET A 199 -16.14 16.37 24.95
C MET A 199 -16.99 17.52 24.39
N LYS A 200 -17.11 18.64 25.12
CA LYS A 200 -17.95 19.78 24.74
C LYS A 200 -17.24 20.78 23.82
N ALA A 201 -15.93 20.63 23.62
CA ALA A 201 -15.08 21.61 22.93
C ALA A 201 -14.29 20.99 21.75
N LEU A 202 -14.77 19.88 21.19
CA LEU A 202 -14.04 19.16 20.11
C LEU A 202 -13.74 20.05 18.90
N PRO A 203 -14.66 20.88 18.37
CA PRO A 203 -14.37 21.78 17.25
C PRO A 203 -13.33 22.86 17.61
N GLU A 204 -13.41 23.39 18.82
CA GLU A 204 -12.49 24.42 19.33
C GLU A 204 -11.07 23.88 19.46
N LEU A 205 -10.92 22.62 19.93
CA LEU A 205 -9.62 21.96 19.99
C LEU A 205 -8.98 21.85 18.60
N ILE A 206 -9.75 21.43 17.60
CA ILE A 206 -9.27 21.38 16.20
C ILE A 206 -8.89 22.76 15.71
N GLY A 207 -9.71 23.77 16.02
CA GLY A 207 -9.44 25.18 15.68
C GLY A 207 -8.18 25.74 16.35
N ALA A 208 -7.84 25.24 17.53
CA ALA A 208 -6.61 25.60 18.25
C ALA A 208 -5.34 24.92 17.70
N GLY A 209 -5.48 23.96 16.78
CA GLY A 209 -4.35 23.42 16.03
C GLY A 209 -3.99 21.96 16.28
N ILE A 210 -4.85 21.16 16.93
CA ILE A 210 -4.63 19.72 16.99
C ILE A 210 -4.88 19.06 15.62
N ASN A 211 -4.23 17.95 15.39
CA ASN A 211 -4.45 17.07 14.23
C ASN A 211 -4.52 15.59 14.62
N ASP A 212 -4.56 15.29 15.92
CA ASP A 212 -4.71 13.92 16.42
C ASP A 212 -5.59 13.87 17.68
N TRP A 213 -6.37 12.81 17.81
CA TRP A 213 -7.20 12.54 18.99
C TRP A 213 -6.56 11.53 19.97
N GLY A 214 -5.41 10.94 19.58
CA GLY A 214 -4.75 9.88 20.32
C GLY A 214 -5.42 8.52 20.19
N GLY A 215 -5.12 7.66 21.14
CA GLY A 215 -5.72 6.34 21.23
C GLY A 215 -7.11 6.41 21.85
N VAL A 216 -8.15 6.17 21.06
CA VAL A 216 -9.55 6.15 21.50
C VAL A 216 -10.06 4.72 21.48
N SER A 217 -10.52 4.20 22.63
CA SER A 217 -11.10 2.87 22.74
C SER A 217 -12.58 2.92 23.12
N PRO A 218 -13.49 2.60 22.20
CA PRO A 218 -14.94 2.57 22.53
C PRO A 218 -15.34 1.37 23.40
N VAL A 219 -14.44 0.38 23.57
CA VAL A 219 -14.74 -0.89 24.27
C VAL A 219 -14.03 -1.04 25.63
N THR A 220 -12.97 -0.26 25.88
CA THR A 220 -12.25 -0.28 27.15
C THR A 220 -12.40 1.05 27.87
N GLN A 221 -12.49 0.99 29.21
CA GLN A 221 -12.53 2.18 30.04
C GLN A 221 -11.15 2.87 30.02
N ASP A 222 -11.12 4.20 30.08
CA ASP A 222 -9.89 4.94 30.39
C ASP A 222 -9.52 4.65 31.86
N HIS A 223 -8.43 3.94 32.04
CA HIS A 223 -7.97 3.57 33.39
C HIS A 223 -7.32 4.72 34.15
N VAL A 224 -6.88 5.75 33.43
CA VAL A 224 -6.33 6.99 34.03
C VAL A 224 -7.45 7.93 34.45
N ASN A 225 -8.49 8.07 33.64
CA ASN A 225 -9.65 8.92 33.88
C ASN A 225 -10.95 8.12 33.77
N PRO A 226 -11.21 7.18 34.73
CA PRO A 226 -12.36 6.28 34.63
C PRO A 226 -13.72 7.01 34.71
N GLU A 227 -13.74 8.23 35.18
CA GLU A 227 -14.89 9.11 35.23
C GLU A 227 -15.19 9.82 33.90
N SER A 228 -14.27 9.78 32.95
CA SER A 228 -14.35 10.41 31.65
C SER A 228 -14.34 9.35 30.53
N PRO A 229 -15.48 8.78 30.18
CA PRO A 229 -15.55 7.72 29.17
C PRO A 229 -15.12 8.22 27.80
N TRP A 230 -14.56 7.32 26.99
CA TRP A 230 -14.19 7.64 25.60
C TRP A 230 -15.43 8.00 24.78
N PRO A 231 -15.33 8.99 23.87
CA PRO A 231 -16.39 9.31 22.94
C PRO A 231 -16.59 8.18 21.92
N GLU A 232 -17.82 8.06 21.41
CA GLU A 232 -18.06 7.22 20.25
C GLU A 232 -17.28 7.74 19.02
N LEU A 233 -16.72 6.84 18.24
CA LEU A 233 -15.95 7.20 17.02
C LEU A 233 -16.79 8.04 16.04
N LYS A 234 -18.10 7.76 15.94
CA LYS A 234 -19.01 8.55 15.09
C LYS A 234 -19.10 10.01 15.52
N LEU A 235 -19.06 10.27 16.83
CA LEU A 235 -19.07 11.64 17.36
C LEU A 235 -17.79 12.38 16.97
N LEU A 236 -16.64 11.73 17.10
CA LEU A 236 -15.34 12.29 16.67
C LEU A 236 -15.30 12.51 15.17
N GLU A 237 -15.81 11.56 14.37
CA GLU A 237 -15.90 11.70 12.93
C GLU A 237 -16.76 12.90 12.54
N GLN A 238 -17.93 13.07 13.18
CA GLN A 238 -18.81 14.20 12.92
C GLN A 238 -18.19 15.52 13.33
N ALA A 239 -17.58 15.59 14.52
CA ALA A 239 -16.91 16.80 15.00
C ALA A 239 -15.75 17.20 14.08
N THR A 240 -14.95 16.22 13.64
CA THR A 240 -13.85 16.44 12.70
C THR A 240 -14.36 16.89 11.34
N SER A 241 -15.39 16.24 10.80
CA SER A 241 -15.97 16.57 9.49
C SER A 241 -16.60 17.97 9.47
N ASN A 242 -17.23 18.40 10.56
CA ASN A 242 -17.81 19.73 10.68
C ASN A 242 -16.77 20.86 10.58
N THR A 243 -15.50 20.57 10.84
CA THR A 243 -14.38 21.52 10.66
C THR A 243 -13.73 21.41 9.26
N GLY A 244 -14.32 20.67 8.33
CA GLY A 244 -13.79 20.44 6.98
C GLY A 244 -12.64 19.44 6.92
N LYS A 245 -12.36 18.72 8.00
CA LYS A 245 -11.30 17.71 8.10
C LYS A 245 -11.89 16.30 8.10
N LYS A 246 -11.04 15.31 7.84
CA LYS A 246 -11.42 13.90 7.88
C LYS A 246 -10.75 13.17 9.03
N LEU A 247 -11.52 12.38 9.80
CA LEU A 247 -10.97 11.44 10.75
C LEU A 247 -10.33 10.27 9.98
N GLN A 248 -9.05 9.96 10.29
CA GLN A 248 -8.28 8.88 9.68
C GLN A 248 -7.64 8.03 10.76
N GLU A 249 -7.82 6.72 10.69
CA GLU A 249 -7.14 5.79 11.59
C GLU A 249 -5.65 5.71 11.26
N ARG A 250 -4.83 5.67 12.30
CA ARG A 250 -3.39 5.43 12.23
C ARG A 250 -2.98 4.25 13.11
N LEU A 251 -1.77 3.77 12.91
CA LEU A 251 -1.14 2.80 13.80
C LEU A 251 -0.54 3.52 15.03
N THR A 252 -0.02 2.75 15.98
CA THR A 252 0.67 3.29 17.16
C THR A 252 1.97 4.00 16.81
N ILE A 253 2.58 3.65 15.69
CA ILE A 253 3.67 4.36 15.02
C ILE A 253 3.09 5.20 13.89
N TYR A 254 3.54 6.45 13.76
CA TYR A 254 3.01 7.37 12.77
C TYR A 254 3.50 7.06 11.35
N PRO A 255 2.72 7.44 10.32
CA PRO A 255 2.99 7.13 8.91
C PRO A 255 4.40 7.53 8.43
N GLU A 256 4.89 8.70 8.83
CA GLU A 256 6.19 9.22 8.45
C GLU A 256 7.35 8.32 8.90
N TYR A 257 7.21 7.62 10.02
CA TYR A 257 8.21 6.67 10.52
C TYR A 257 8.13 5.30 9.84
N ILE A 258 6.94 4.93 9.32
CA ILE A 258 6.75 3.69 8.57
C ILE A 258 7.32 3.81 7.16
N THR A 259 7.12 4.96 6.52
CA THR A 259 7.54 5.22 5.13
C THR A 259 8.96 5.76 5.01
N ALA A 260 9.61 6.12 6.12
CA ALA A 260 10.97 6.62 6.16
C ALA A 260 12.00 5.58 5.66
N GLU A 261 13.11 6.05 5.12
CA GLU A 261 14.24 5.19 4.75
C GLU A 261 15.01 4.69 5.98
N LYS A 262 14.99 5.45 7.08
CA LYS A 262 15.64 5.11 8.35
C LYS A 262 14.85 4.02 9.08
N ASP A 263 15.55 3.04 9.66
CA ASP A 263 14.94 1.98 10.46
C ASP A 263 14.54 2.50 11.85
N TRP A 264 13.31 2.97 11.98
CA TRP A 264 12.74 3.51 13.23
C TRP A 264 12.20 2.44 14.18
N PHE A 265 12.04 1.21 13.74
CA PHE A 265 11.52 0.09 14.53
C PHE A 265 12.35 -1.17 14.30
N ASP A 266 12.16 -2.18 15.12
CA ASP A 266 12.86 -3.45 14.98
C ASP A 266 12.40 -4.21 13.73
N LEU A 267 13.34 -4.92 13.07
CA LEU A 267 13.03 -5.69 11.87
C LEU A 267 12.02 -6.82 12.12
N GLY A 268 11.95 -7.35 13.36
CA GLY A 268 10.95 -8.34 13.79
C GLY A 268 9.52 -7.82 13.68
N LEU A 269 9.32 -6.51 13.86
CA LEU A 269 8.00 -5.86 13.79
C LEU A 269 7.57 -5.52 12.35
N LYS A 270 8.50 -5.55 11.40
CA LYS A 270 8.27 -5.10 10.03
C LYS A 270 7.08 -5.81 9.37
N ARG A 271 6.96 -7.11 9.62
CA ARG A 271 5.85 -7.89 9.08
C ARG A 271 4.50 -7.38 9.60
N SER A 272 4.35 -7.23 10.90
CA SER A 272 3.09 -6.76 11.52
C SER A 272 2.73 -5.35 11.08
N ILE A 273 3.73 -4.46 10.99
CA ILE A 273 3.53 -3.10 10.47
C ILE A 273 3.05 -3.13 9.01
N HIS A 274 3.68 -3.92 8.15
CA HIS A 274 3.28 -4.06 6.75
C HIS A 274 1.88 -4.65 6.58
N GLU A 275 1.51 -5.64 7.41
CA GLU A 275 0.16 -6.25 7.39
C GLU A 275 -0.93 -5.23 7.71
N LEU A 276 -0.64 -4.28 8.60
CA LEU A 276 -1.59 -3.32 9.12
C LEU A 276 -1.57 -1.97 8.41
N SER A 277 -0.59 -1.69 7.52
CA SER A 277 -0.44 -0.38 6.87
C SER A 277 -0.78 -0.38 5.37
N ASP A 278 -1.25 0.78 4.88
CA ASP A 278 -1.36 1.09 3.45
C ASP A 278 -0.03 1.68 2.90
N SER A 279 -0.03 2.16 1.64
CA SER A 279 1.16 2.73 0.99
C SER A 279 1.65 4.04 1.60
N GLU A 280 0.82 4.70 2.38
CA GLU A 280 1.13 5.95 3.06
C GLU A 280 1.49 5.73 4.54
N GLY A 281 1.41 4.48 5.05
CA GLY A 281 1.66 4.15 6.45
C GLY A 281 0.44 4.26 7.37
N TYR A 282 -0.74 4.61 6.86
CA TYR A 282 -1.97 4.63 7.65
C TYR A 282 -2.55 3.22 7.85
N GLY A 283 -3.39 3.07 8.86
CA GLY A 283 -4.04 1.80 9.15
C GLY A 283 -4.93 1.29 8.01
N ARG A 284 -4.85 0.00 7.73
CA ARG A 284 -5.78 -0.67 6.80
C ARG A 284 -7.11 -0.92 7.51
N HIS A 285 -8.20 -0.41 6.96
CA HIS A 285 -9.55 -0.54 7.55
C HIS A 285 -10.18 -1.91 7.39
N ASN A 286 -9.58 -2.81 6.61
CA ASN A 286 -10.16 -4.13 6.33
C ASN A 286 -9.08 -5.14 5.90
N LEU A 287 -9.46 -6.42 5.94
CA LEU A 287 -8.59 -7.54 5.56
C LEU A 287 -8.65 -7.88 4.07
N TRP A 288 -9.29 -7.06 3.25
CA TRP A 288 -9.38 -7.33 1.82
C TRP A 288 -7.99 -7.39 1.16
N ARG A 289 -7.80 -8.40 0.33
CA ARG A 289 -6.58 -8.62 -0.45
C ARG A 289 -6.94 -8.99 -1.88
N CYS A 290 -6.19 -8.48 -2.83
CA CYS A 290 -6.38 -8.90 -4.21
C CYS A 290 -5.98 -10.38 -4.40
N GLY A 291 -6.74 -11.08 -5.24
CA GLY A 291 -6.60 -12.51 -5.47
C GLY A 291 -7.45 -13.40 -4.55
N GLU A 292 -8.03 -12.89 -3.48
CA GLU A 292 -8.92 -13.60 -2.57
C GLU A 292 -10.41 -13.31 -2.87
N SER A 293 -11.31 -14.24 -2.51
CA SER A 293 -12.76 -14.09 -2.76
C SER A 293 -13.48 -13.29 -1.66
N LEU A 294 -12.80 -12.38 -1.00
CA LEU A 294 -13.38 -11.55 0.02
C LEU A 294 -14.36 -10.53 -0.59
N GLN A 295 -15.38 -10.19 0.18
CA GLN A 295 -16.31 -9.12 -0.21
C GLN A 295 -15.53 -7.81 -0.35
N ILE A 296 -15.85 -7.08 -1.43
CA ILE A 296 -15.30 -5.74 -1.61
C ILE A 296 -15.71 -4.87 -0.43
N PRO A 297 -14.78 -4.09 0.15
CA PRO A 297 -15.09 -3.14 1.20
C PRO A 297 -16.21 -2.17 0.81
N GLU A 298 -17.04 -1.77 1.76
CA GLU A 298 -18.19 -0.88 1.51
C GLU A 298 -17.82 0.45 0.88
N THR A 299 -16.60 0.94 1.13
CA THR A 299 -16.03 2.15 0.49
C THR A 299 -15.94 2.05 -1.02
N GLY A 300 -16.04 0.84 -1.57
CA GLY A 300 -15.99 0.58 -3.02
C GLY A 300 -17.36 0.32 -3.66
N ARG A 301 -18.45 0.30 -2.90
CA ARG A 301 -19.79 0.09 -3.46
C ARG A 301 -20.41 1.42 -3.90
N ALA A 302 -20.88 1.49 -5.11
CA ALA A 302 -21.47 2.70 -5.73
C ALA A 302 -22.61 3.33 -4.91
N GLN A 303 -23.30 2.57 -4.05
CA GLN A 303 -24.44 3.03 -3.25
C GLN A 303 -24.06 3.94 -2.06
N ASN A 304 -22.85 3.87 -1.54
CA ASN A 304 -22.42 4.71 -0.41
C ASN A 304 -21.87 6.08 -0.83
N TRP A 305 -21.78 6.35 -2.12
CA TRP A 305 -21.20 7.60 -2.65
C TRP A 305 -22.15 8.79 -2.60
N ILE A 306 -23.45 8.55 -2.47
CA ILE A 306 -24.49 9.57 -2.62
C ILE A 306 -24.65 10.46 -1.36
N ASN A 307 -24.19 10.02 -0.19
CA ASN A 307 -24.56 10.66 1.08
C ASN A 307 -23.70 11.85 1.53
N ASN A 308 -22.61 12.22 0.82
CA ASN A 308 -21.68 13.29 1.23
C ASN A 308 -21.50 14.41 0.18
N SER A 309 -22.49 14.65 -0.65
CA SER A 309 -22.40 15.61 -1.77
C SER A 309 -22.30 17.10 -1.37
N HIS A 310 -22.33 17.42 -0.08
CA HIS A 310 -22.31 18.82 0.39
C HIS A 310 -20.90 19.35 0.73
N LEU A 311 -19.88 18.48 0.81
CA LEU A 311 -18.51 18.88 1.11
C LEU A 311 -17.74 19.13 -0.19
N GLN A 312 -17.20 20.33 -0.35
CA GLN A 312 -16.34 20.66 -1.50
C GLN A 312 -14.94 20.06 -1.29
N PRO A 313 -14.34 19.42 -2.31
CA PRO A 313 -12.93 19.02 -2.25
C PRO A 313 -12.01 20.23 -2.06
N HIS A 314 -10.77 19.98 -1.63
CA HIS A 314 -9.75 21.02 -1.57
C HIS A 314 -9.55 21.67 -2.95
N SER A 315 -9.26 22.98 -2.96
CA SER A 315 -9.09 23.73 -4.20
C SER A 315 -7.97 23.18 -5.10
N SER A 316 -6.88 22.68 -4.52
CA SER A 316 -5.78 22.01 -5.23
C SER A 316 -6.25 20.77 -5.99
N ILE A 317 -7.03 19.89 -5.36
CA ILE A 317 -7.62 18.70 -5.99
C ILE A 317 -8.54 19.10 -7.16
N ILE A 318 -9.41 20.09 -6.94
CA ILE A 318 -10.29 20.61 -7.99
C ILE A 318 -9.49 21.14 -9.18
N LEU A 319 -8.41 21.90 -8.92
CA LEU A 319 -7.56 22.45 -9.96
C LEU A 319 -6.82 21.37 -10.73
N SER A 320 -6.23 20.38 -10.05
CA SER A 320 -5.55 19.26 -10.68
C SER A 320 -6.48 18.43 -11.55
N VAL A 321 -7.69 18.10 -11.06
CA VAL A 321 -8.69 17.39 -11.85
C VAL A 321 -9.14 18.21 -13.07
N LYS A 322 -9.44 19.51 -12.91
CA LYS A 322 -9.79 20.38 -14.04
C LYS A 322 -8.69 20.46 -15.10
N LYS A 323 -7.42 20.55 -14.66
CA LYS A 323 -6.25 20.55 -15.53
C LYS A 323 -6.19 19.26 -16.35
N ALA A 324 -6.38 18.10 -15.71
CA ALA A 324 -6.44 16.79 -16.39
C ALA A 324 -7.60 16.68 -17.39
N LEU A 325 -8.80 17.16 -17.05
CA LEU A 325 -9.98 17.15 -17.93
C LEU A 325 -9.80 18.02 -19.19
N LEU A 326 -8.93 19.03 -19.12
CA LEU A 326 -8.53 19.86 -20.26
C LEU A 326 -7.39 19.23 -21.07
N GLY A 327 -6.92 18.04 -20.73
CA GLY A 327 -5.80 17.37 -21.39
C GLY A 327 -4.43 17.97 -21.06
N GLN A 328 -4.35 18.81 -20.03
CA GLN A 328 -3.10 19.39 -19.56
C GLN A 328 -2.35 18.40 -18.68
N PRO A 329 -1.00 18.34 -18.76
CA PRO A 329 -0.22 17.38 -18.00
C PRO A 329 -0.19 17.74 -16.51
N LEU A 330 -0.48 16.76 -15.66
CA LEU A 330 -0.25 16.84 -14.22
C LEU A 330 1.25 16.70 -13.93
N ASP A 331 1.75 17.39 -12.91
CA ASP A 331 3.11 17.19 -12.41
C ASP A 331 3.16 16.12 -11.30
N HIS A 332 4.36 15.87 -10.76
CA HIS A 332 4.58 14.83 -9.74
C HIS A 332 3.83 15.13 -8.44
N SER A 333 3.85 16.38 -7.99
CA SER A 333 3.19 16.79 -6.75
C SER A 333 1.68 16.68 -6.86
N GLU A 334 1.10 17.14 -8.00
CA GLU A 334 -0.32 17.01 -8.28
C GLU A 334 -0.79 15.55 -8.30
N ILE A 335 -0.02 14.64 -8.94
CA ILE A 335 -0.36 13.21 -8.97
C ILE A 335 -0.26 12.59 -7.57
N THR A 336 0.77 12.93 -6.79
CA THR A 336 0.95 12.44 -5.42
C THR A 336 -0.21 12.89 -4.54
N GLU A 337 -0.58 14.17 -4.57
CA GLU A 337 -1.70 14.72 -3.80
C GLU A 337 -3.03 14.04 -4.15
N LEU A 338 -3.27 13.70 -5.44
CA LEU A 338 -4.45 12.94 -5.83
C LEU A 338 -4.49 11.55 -5.18
N PHE A 339 -3.35 10.85 -5.05
CA PHE A 339 -3.28 9.55 -4.37
C PHE A 339 -3.52 9.63 -2.86
N GLU A 340 -3.20 10.74 -2.22
CA GLU A 340 -3.40 10.98 -0.77
C GLU A 340 -4.88 11.14 -0.41
N THR A 341 -5.76 11.33 -1.39
CA THR A 341 -7.16 11.64 -1.14
C THR A 341 -7.96 10.49 -0.52
N ARG A 342 -8.87 10.84 0.36
CA ARG A 342 -9.79 9.93 1.06
C ARG A 342 -11.20 10.51 1.09
N GLY A 343 -12.20 9.69 1.39
CA GLY A 343 -13.59 10.12 1.57
C GLY A 343 -14.16 10.83 0.34
N HIS A 344 -14.83 11.94 0.54
CA HIS A 344 -15.50 12.70 -0.54
C HIS A 344 -14.54 13.20 -1.62
N GLN A 345 -13.31 13.54 -1.27
CA GLN A 345 -12.29 13.98 -2.25
C GLN A 345 -11.91 12.83 -3.21
N MET A 346 -11.75 11.63 -2.69
CA MET A 346 -11.54 10.43 -3.51
C MET A 346 -12.72 10.22 -4.47
N HIS A 347 -13.96 10.31 -3.98
CA HIS A 347 -15.15 10.15 -4.84
C HIS A 347 -15.20 11.18 -5.96
N TYR A 348 -14.85 12.44 -5.66
CA TYR A 348 -14.72 13.47 -6.67
C TYR A 348 -13.75 13.07 -7.79
N ILE A 349 -12.59 12.50 -7.44
CA ILE A 349 -11.60 12.02 -8.43
C ILE A 349 -12.17 10.86 -9.25
N LEU A 350 -12.79 9.86 -8.60
CA LEU A 350 -13.35 8.70 -9.29
C LEU A 350 -14.44 9.10 -10.29
N ASP A 351 -15.35 9.99 -9.90
CA ASP A 351 -16.45 10.46 -10.74
C ASP A 351 -15.94 11.20 -11.98
N HIS A 352 -14.95 12.08 -11.80
CA HIS A 352 -14.36 12.83 -12.91
C HIS A 352 -13.50 11.96 -13.83
N ALA A 353 -12.79 10.98 -13.29
CA ALA A 353 -12.07 9.99 -14.09
C ALA A 353 -13.03 9.12 -14.91
N ASN A 354 -14.16 8.70 -14.32
CA ASN A 354 -15.19 7.97 -15.05
C ASN A 354 -15.87 8.84 -16.13
N ALA A 355 -16.15 10.11 -15.82
CA ALA A 355 -16.69 11.06 -16.82
C ALA A 355 -15.69 11.28 -17.98
N LEU A 356 -14.39 11.37 -17.67
CA LEU A 356 -13.34 11.47 -18.71
C LEU A 356 -13.27 10.19 -19.55
N ARG A 357 -13.35 9.00 -18.92
CA ARG A 357 -13.46 7.72 -19.63
C ARG A 357 -14.67 7.73 -20.56
N GLN A 358 -15.85 8.14 -20.07
CA GLN A 358 -17.07 8.19 -20.90
C GLN A 358 -16.91 9.14 -22.09
N LYS A 359 -16.29 10.31 -21.87
CA LYS A 359 -15.99 11.26 -22.97
C LYS A 359 -15.03 10.67 -24.01
N THR A 360 -14.05 9.86 -23.57
CA THR A 360 -12.96 9.34 -24.43
C THR A 360 -13.36 8.04 -25.14
N ASN A 361 -13.96 7.10 -24.41
CA ASN A 361 -14.23 5.73 -24.86
C ASN A 361 -15.74 5.40 -24.98
N GLY A 362 -16.64 6.31 -24.61
CA GLY A 362 -18.08 6.04 -24.52
C GLY A 362 -18.38 5.02 -23.40
N ASP A 363 -19.49 4.32 -23.52
CA ASP A 363 -19.87 3.23 -22.58
C ASP A 363 -19.32 1.86 -23.01
N ILE A 364 -18.38 1.86 -23.95
CA ILE A 364 -17.74 0.65 -24.44
C ILE A 364 -16.72 0.16 -23.43
N VAL A 365 -16.78 -1.14 -23.14
CA VAL A 365 -15.73 -1.88 -22.45
C VAL A 365 -15.23 -2.96 -23.38
N SER A 366 -13.95 -2.86 -23.74
CA SER A 366 -13.30 -3.79 -24.65
C SER A 366 -12.71 -5.00 -23.93
N TYR A 367 -12.58 -6.09 -24.70
CA TYR A 367 -11.89 -7.32 -24.27
C TYR A 367 -11.30 -8.03 -25.48
N VAL A 368 -10.31 -8.90 -25.27
CA VAL A 368 -9.67 -9.67 -26.33
C VAL A 368 -9.76 -11.18 -26.03
N ILE A 369 -10.00 -11.98 -27.06
CA ILE A 369 -9.90 -13.44 -26.90
C ILE A 369 -8.44 -13.82 -27.09
N THR A 370 -7.79 -14.22 -25.97
CA THR A 370 -6.37 -14.53 -25.95
C THR A 370 -6.07 -15.75 -25.05
N ARG A 371 -4.95 -16.38 -25.31
CA ARG A 371 -4.37 -17.41 -24.45
C ARG A 371 -3.03 -16.99 -23.92
N ASN A 372 -2.82 -17.17 -22.62
CA ASN A 372 -1.50 -17.07 -22.02
C ASN A 372 -0.75 -18.39 -22.21
N ILE A 373 0.44 -18.31 -22.82
CA ILE A 373 1.33 -19.47 -23.00
C ILE A 373 2.59 -19.19 -22.18
N ASN A 374 2.65 -19.77 -21.00
CA ASN A 374 3.83 -19.69 -20.15
C ASN A 374 4.75 -20.86 -20.49
N TYR A 375 5.76 -20.64 -21.32
CA TYR A 375 6.59 -21.68 -21.91
C TYR A 375 7.58 -22.33 -20.92
N THR A 376 7.92 -21.67 -19.81
CA THR A 376 8.70 -22.23 -18.71
C THR A 376 8.51 -21.42 -17.43
N ASN A 377 8.57 -22.09 -16.28
CA ASN A 377 8.68 -21.45 -14.97
C ASN A 377 10.10 -21.47 -14.41
N ILE A 378 11.07 -22.02 -15.13
CA ILE A 378 12.49 -22.00 -14.76
C ILE A 378 13.06 -20.64 -15.13
N CYS A 379 13.63 -19.92 -14.14
CA CYS A 379 14.18 -18.60 -14.35
C CYS A 379 15.53 -18.42 -13.65
N LYS A 380 16.50 -17.83 -14.34
CA LYS A 380 17.80 -17.51 -13.75
C LYS A 380 17.78 -16.23 -12.88
N TYR A 381 16.77 -15.39 -13.03
CA TYR A 381 16.62 -14.15 -12.27
C TYR A 381 15.92 -14.40 -10.93
N THR A 382 16.31 -13.64 -9.92
CA THR A 382 15.84 -13.78 -8.53
C THR A 382 14.94 -12.62 -8.15
N CYS A 383 13.72 -12.59 -8.70
CA CYS A 383 12.72 -11.59 -8.30
C CYS A 383 12.12 -11.97 -6.96
N HIS A 384 12.28 -11.14 -5.94
CA HIS A 384 11.83 -11.41 -4.58
C HIS A 384 10.30 -11.57 -4.45
N PHE A 385 9.55 -10.95 -5.34
CA PHE A 385 8.08 -11.04 -5.39
C PHE A 385 7.55 -12.26 -6.15
N CYS A 386 8.36 -12.89 -7.02
CA CYS A 386 7.86 -13.84 -7.99
C CYS A 386 7.55 -15.22 -7.37
N ALA A 387 6.26 -15.56 -7.34
CA ALA A 387 5.80 -16.88 -6.91
C ALA A 387 5.83 -17.91 -8.04
N PHE A 388 5.88 -17.49 -9.29
CA PHE A 388 5.87 -18.36 -10.48
C PHE A 388 7.23 -19.01 -10.75
N SER A 389 8.31 -18.25 -10.54
CA SER A 389 9.67 -18.70 -10.84
C SER A 389 10.12 -19.89 -9.98
N LYS A 390 10.74 -20.88 -10.62
CA LYS A 390 11.44 -21.99 -9.98
C LYS A 390 12.94 -21.80 -10.23
N GLY A 391 13.72 -21.64 -9.15
CA GLY A 391 15.17 -21.58 -9.21
C GLY A 391 15.78 -22.92 -9.62
N LYS A 392 17.09 -22.92 -9.90
CA LYS A 392 17.83 -24.06 -10.45
C LYS A 392 17.68 -25.39 -9.68
N THR A 393 17.28 -25.40 -8.41
CA THR A 393 17.43 -26.59 -7.56
C THR A 393 16.50 -26.72 -6.35
N LYS A 394 15.59 -25.82 -6.07
CA LYS A 394 14.80 -25.88 -4.81
C LYS A 394 13.30 -25.85 -5.05
N GLU A 395 12.76 -27.05 -4.98
CA GLU A 395 11.68 -27.51 -4.10
C GLU A 395 10.24 -27.25 -4.55
N ASN A 396 9.60 -28.32 -4.67
CA ASN A 396 8.22 -28.81 -4.58
C ASN A 396 7.14 -27.92 -3.93
N LEU A 397 7.41 -26.73 -3.47
CA LEU A 397 6.43 -25.91 -2.74
C LEU A 397 5.36 -25.25 -3.64
N ARG A 398 5.57 -25.20 -4.99
CA ARG A 398 4.69 -24.44 -5.90
C ARG A 398 4.53 -25.06 -7.28
N GLY A 399 4.52 -26.38 -7.36
CA GLY A 399 4.50 -27.11 -8.62
C GLY A 399 5.89 -27.45 -9.16
N LYS A 400 5.97 -28.41 -10.07
CA LYS A 400 7.24 -28.87 -10.64
C LYS A 400 7.81 -27.85 -11.62
N PRO A 401 9.17 -27.73 -11.77
CA PRO A 401 9.79 -27.04 -12.88
C PRO A 401 9.36 -27.65 -14.21
N TYR A 402 9.15 -26.83 -15.23
CA TYR A 402 8.77 -27.30 -16.57
C TYR A 402 9.38 -26.41 -17.67
N LEU A 403 9.55 -27.02 -18.82
CA LEU A 403 9.89 -26.38 -20.09
C LEU A 403 9.07 -27.10 -21.16
N ILE A 404 8.18 -26.39 -21.86
CA ILE A 404 7.39 -26.97 -22.94
C ILE A 404 8.12 -26.89 -24.26
N SER A 405 7.89 -27.85 -25.16
CA SER A 405 8.52 -27.90 -26.47
C SER A 405 7.95 -26.84 -27.42
N TYR A 406 8.67 -26.51 -28.49
CA TYR A 406 8.17 -25.60 -29.53
C TYR A 406 6.87 -26.11 -30.17
N ASP A 407 6.78 -27.44 -30.42
CA ASP A 407 5.57 -28.03 -30.99
C ASP A 407 4.37 -27.87 -30.04
N GLU A 408 4.56 -28.06 -28.75
CA GLU A 408 3.50 -27.86 -27.76
C GLU A 408 3.08 -26.39 -27.65
N ILE A 409 4.05 -25.44 -27.77
CA ILE A 409 3.72 -24.00 -27.82
C ILE A 409 2.83 -23.72 -29.02
N ALA A 410 3.17 -24.25 -30.20
CA ALA A 410 2.39 -24.06 -31.42
C ALA A 410 1.03 -24.78 -31.38
N ASP A 411 0.95 -25.94 -30.73
CA ASP A 411 -0.32 -26.67 -30.51
C ASP A 411 -1.26 -25.88 -29.59
N ARG A 412 -0.75 -25.31 -28.53
CA ARG A 412 -1.53 -24.43 -27.64
C ARG A 412 -2.00 -23.15 -28.37
N ALA A 413 -1.18 -22.59 -29.23
CA ALA A 413 -1.57 -21.47 -30.08
C ALA A 413 -2.66 -21.85 -31.09
N LEU A 414 -2.57 -23.04 -31.71
CA LEU A 414 -3.58 -23.58 -32.63
C LEU A 414 -4.92 -23.85 -31.93
N GLU A 415 -4.89 -24.43 -30.73
CA GLU A 415 -6.09 -24.63 -29.93
C GLU A 415 -6.76 -23.28 -29.60
N ALA A 416 -5.97 -22.27 -29.20
CA ALA A 416 -6.49 -20.92 -28.93
C ALA A 416 -7.13 -20.31 -30.19
N TRP A 417 -6.48 -20.43 -31.35
CA TRP A 417 -7.01 -19.96 -32.64
C TRP A 417 -8.34 -20.64 -32.99
N GLN A 418 -8.42 -21.97 -32.82
CA GLN A 418 -9.65 -22.73 -33.03
C GLN A 418 -10.78 -22.32 -32.08
N ARG A 419 -10.45 -21.82 -30.91
CA ARG A 419 -11.40 -21.26 -29.94
C ARG A 419 -11.70 -19.77 -30.15
N GLY A 420 -11.25 -19.19 -31.27
CA GLY A 420 -11.53 -17.84 -31.66
C GLY A 420 -10.55 -16.79 -31.13
N ALA A 421 -9.39 -17.19 -30.58
CA ALA A 421 -8.38 -16.24 -30.17
C ALA A 421 -7.82 -15.46 -31.38
N THR A 422 -7.69 -14.16 -31.25
CA THR A 422 -7.01 -13.29 -32.21
C THR A 422 -5.52 -13.18 -31.92
N GLU A 423 -5.12 -13.41 -30.66
CA GLU A 423 -3.74 -13.34 -30.22
C GLU A 423 -3.36 -14.47 -29.27
N VAL A 424 -2.06 -14.69 -29.12
CA VAL A 424 -1.45 -15.41 -28.00
C VAL A 424 -0.50 -14.49 -27.27
N CYS A 425 -0.59 -14.50 -25.94
CA CYS A 425 0.32 -13.78 -25.06
C CYS A 425 1.37 -14.76 -24.50
N LEU A 426 2.64 -14.56 -24.84
CA LEU A 426 3.71 -15.44 -24.40
C LEU A 426 4.59 -14.74 -23.36
N GLN A 427 4.71 -15.38 -22.22
CA GLN A 427 5.60 -14.95 -21.11
C GLN A 427 6.17 -16.19 -20.45
N GLY A 428 7.41 -16.09 -19.95
CA GLY A 428 8.03 -17.20 -19.25
C GLY A 428 9.15 -16.77 -18.34
N GLY A 429 9.69 -17.75 -17.61
CA GLY A 429 11.00 -17.58 -16.98
C GLY A 429 12.10 -17.47 -18.04
N ILE A 430 13.21 -16.84 -17.69
CA ILE A 430 14.40 -16.86 -18.55
C ILE A 430 15.25 -18.05 -18.13
N HIS A 431 15.08 -19.16 -18.85
CA HIS A 431 15.82 -20.38 -18.60
C HIS A 431 17.33 -20.17 -18.80
N PRO A 432 18.22 -20.76 -17.97
CA PRO A 432 19.67 -20.57 -18.08
C PRO A 432 20.27 -20.87 -19.46
N HIS A 433 19.69 -21.79 -20.21
CA HIS A 433 20.11 -22.17 -21.55
C HIS A 433 19.44 -21.40 -22.69
N PHE A 434 18.54 -20.46 -22.39
CA PHE A 434 17.90 -19.66 -23.43
C PHE A 434 18.87 -18.66 -24.02
N THR A 435 18.79 -18.53 -25.34
CA THR A 435 19.46 -17.50 -26.15
C THR A 435 18.41 -16.75 -26.99
N GLY A 436 18.83 -15.73 -27.70
CA GLY A 436 17.92 -15.04 -28.64
C GLY A 436 17.29 -15.96 -29.67
N ASN A 437 17.99 -17.04 -30.09
CA ASN A 437 17.41 -18.03 -31.01
C ASN A 437 16.16 -18.70 -30.47
N THR A 438 16.08 -18.94 -29.16
CA THR A 438 14.89 -19.52 -28.52
C THR A 438 13.64 -18.69 -28.82
N TYR A 439 13.73 -17.37 -28.69
CA TYR A 439 12.60 -16.47 -28.93
C TYR A 439 12.24 -16.38 -30.42
N LEU A 440 13.25 -16.41 -31.31
CA LEU A 440 13.04 -16.47 -32.76
C LEU A 440 12.32 -17.77 -33.17
N ASP A 441 12.76 -18.90 -32.62
CA ASP A 441 12.18 -20.22 -32.96
C ASP A 441 10.74 -20.36 -32.42
N ILE A 442 10.43 -19.81 -31.24
CA ILE A 442 9.04 -19.74 -30.74
C ILE A 442 8.16 -18.99 -31.77
N CYS A 443 8.56 -17.81 -32.21
CA CYS A 443 7.77 -17.03 -33.20
C CYS A 443 7.63 -17.80 -34.52
N ARG A 444 8.71 -18.33 -35.07
CA ARG A 444 8.70 -19.07 -36.35
C ARG A 444 7.80 -20.31 -36.28
N THR A 445 7.87 -21.08 -35.18
CA THR A 445 7.10 -22.30 -35.02
C THR A 445 5.59 -21.99 -34.94
N ILE A 446 5.20 -20.95 -34.21
CA ILE A 446 3.80 -20.51 -34.17
C ILE A 446 3.34 -20.05 -35.53
N LYS A 447 4.12 -19.18 -36.22
CA LYS A 447 3.74 -18.63 -37.53
C LYS A 447 3.73 -19.66 -38.65
N ALA A 448 4.57 -20.68 -38.59
CA ALA A 448 4.52 -21.81 -39.52
C ALA A 448 3.21 -22.58 -39.40
N LYS A 449 2.58 -22.64 -38.22
CA LYS A 449 1.33 -23.36 -37.98
C LYS A 449 0.09 -22.50 -38.13
N ILE A 450 0.16 -21.24 -37.70
CA ILE A 450 -0.94 -20.26 -37.75
C ILE A 450 -0.37 -18.88 -38.19
N PRO A 451 -0.23 -18.62 -39.51
CA PRO A 451 0.36 -17.38 -40.01
C PRO A 451 -0.37 -16.11 -39.51
N GLU A 452 -1.69 -16.18 -39.35
CA GLU A 452 -2.57 -15.07 -39.06
C GLU A 452 -2.59 -14.66 -37.60
N ILE A 453 -2.24 -15.57 -36.66
CA ILE A 453 -2.37 -15.28 -35.22
C ILE A 453 -1.41 -14.16 -34.78
N HIS A 454 -1.92 -13.21 -34.03
CA HIS A 454 -1.10 -12.13 -33.47
C HIS A 454 -0.24 -12.67 -32.31
N ILE A 455 1.07 -12.46 -32.41
CA ILE A 455 2.02 -12.81 -31.34
C ILE A 455 2.29 -11.56 -30.50
N HIS A 456 1.77 -11.54 -29.26
CA HIS A 456 2.06 -10.56 -28.22
C HIS A 456 3.06 -11.17 -27.25
N ALA A 457 4.35 -10.86 -27.41
CA ALA A 457 5.37 -11.63 -26.71
C ALA A 457 6.59 -10.82 -26.33
N PHE A 458 7.24 -11.35 -25.35
CA PHE A 458 8.52 -11.08 -24.74
C PHE A 458 8.63 -9.71 -24.09
N SER A 459 8.83 -9.76 -22.77
CA SER A 459 9.10 -8.57 -21.97
C SER A 459 10.41 -7.88 -22.41
N PRO A 460 10.60 -6.59 -22.11
CA PRO A 460 11.87 -5.89 -22.33
C PRO A 460 13.09 -6.60 -21.75
N LEU A 461 12.92 -7.34 -20.65
CA LEU A 461 13.97 -8.14 -20.05
C LEU A 461 14.37 -9.34 -20.94
N GLU A 462 13.39 -10.05 -21.51
CA GLU A 462 13.61 -11.16 -22.44
C GLU A 462 14.25 -10.67 -23.74
N ILE A 463 13.82 -9.53 -24.25
CA ILE A 463 14.42 -8.89 -25.44
C ILE A 463 15.88 -8.52 -25.19
N HIS A 464 16.15 -7.85 -24.09
CA HIS A 464 17.52 -7.49 -23.68
C HIS A 464 18.42 -8.74 -23.54
N HIS A 465 17.90 -9.77 -22.88
CA HIS A 465 18.60 -11.05 -22.72
C HIS A 465 18.88 -11.71 -24.06
N GLY A 466 17.88 -11.77 -24.95
CA GLY A 466 18.04 -12.37 -26.28
C GLY A 466 19.10 -11.66 -27.12
N ALA A 467 19.05 -10.32 -27.17
CA ALA A 467 20.02 -9.51 -27.87
C ALA A 467 21.46 -9.75 -27.34
N MET A 468 21.65 -9.69 -26.02
CA MET A 468 22.94 -9.93 -25.38
C MET A 468 23.53 -11.31 -25.71
N THR A 469 22.72 -12.37 -25.66
CA THR A 469 23.18 -13.75 -25.87
C THR A 469 23.62 -14.04 -27.30
N LEU A 470 23.14 -13.26 -28.27
CA LEU A 470 23.51 -13.35 -29.68
C LEU A 470 24.59 -12.32 -30.08
N GLY A 471 24.92 -11.37 -29.19
CA GLY A 471 25.85 -10.30 -29.49
C GLY A 471 25.28 -9.21 -30.42
N TYR A 472 23.98 -9.07 -30.49
CA TYR A 472 23.28 -8.06 -31.31
C TYR A 472 22.87 -6.85 -30.47
N THR A 473 22.64 -5.72 -31.16
CA THR A 473 21.92 -4.59 -30.54
C THR A 473 20.47 -4.97 -30.27
N VAL A 474 19.83 -4.27 -29.35
CA VAL A 474 18.36 -4.45 -29.10
C VAL A 474 17.58 -4.21 -30.39
N LYS A 475 17.96 -3.20 -31.18
CA LYS A 475 17.30 -2.88 -32.46
C LYS A 475 17.39 -4.00 -33.48
N ASP A 476 18.61 -4.53 -33.70
CA ASP A 476 18.82 -5.62 -34.65
C ASP A 476 18.05 -6.87 -34.24
N PHE A 477 18.08 -7.21 -32.96
CA PHE A 477 17.36 -8.37 -32.45
C PHE A 477 15.82 -8.20 -32.56
N LEU A 478 15.28 -7.02 -32.31
CA LEU A 478 13.88 -6.72 -32.50
C LEU A 478 13.47 -6.79 -33.97
N LEU A 479 14.32 -6.36 -34.91
CA LEU A 479 14.09 -6.52 -36.35
C LEU A 479 14.01 -8.01 -36.72
N MET A 480 14.95 -8.83 -36.24
CA MET A 480 14.93 -10.28 -36.44
C MET A 480 13.64 -10.92 -35.90
N LEU A 481 13.20 -10.52 -34.70
CA LEU A 481 11.95 -11.01 -34.10
C LEU A 481 10.73 -10.57 -34.91
N LYS A 482 10.70 -9.35 -35.42
CA LYS A 482 9.64 -8.84 -36.29
C LYS A 482 9.54 -9.68 -37.58
N GLU A 483 10.68 -10.00 -38.22
CA GLU A 483 10.76 -10.90 -39.36
C GLU A 483 10.31 -12.34 -39.02
N ALA A 484 10.62 -12.81 -37.83
CA ALA A 484 10.16 -14.10 -37.32
C ALA A 484 8.66 -14.15 -36.99
N GLY A 485 7.98 -13.00 -36.99
CA GLY A 485 6.51 -12.89 -36.82
C GLY A 485 6.06 -12.30 -35.48
N LEU A 486 6.94 -11.68 -34.71
CA LEU A 486 6.54 -10.89 -33.54
C LEU A 486 5.73 -9.69 -33.97
N ASN A 487 4.55 -9.47 -33.36
CA ASN A 487 3.67 -8.36 -33.71
C ASN A 487 3.71 -7.21 -32.68
N THR A 488 3.57 -7.51 -31.40
CA THR A 488 3.59 -6.52 -30.31
C THR A 488 4.29 -7.07 -29.07
N MET A 489 4.66 -6.20 -28.13
CA MET A 489 5.34 -6.60 -26.90
C MET A 489 4.53 -6.20 -25.65
N PRO A 490 4.50 -7.05 -24.60
CA PRO A 490 3.97 -6.67 -23.30
C PRO A 490 4.92 -5.71 -22.56
N GLY A 491 4.35 -4.72 -21.87
CA GLY A 491 5.09 -3.82 -20.99
C GLY A 491 5.45 -4.44 -19.63
N THR A 492 5.51 -5.76 -19.54
CA THR A 492 5.87 -6.49 -18.31
C THR A 492 7.34 -6.30 -17.94
N ALA A 493 7.74 -6.80 -16.78
CA ALA A 493 9.06 -6.54 -16.17
C ALA A 493 9.35 -5.05 -15.85
N ALA A 494 8.38 -4.14 -16.08
CA ALA A 494 8.43 -2.76 -15.57
C ALA A 494 8.40 -2.76 -14.04
N GLU A 495 7.54 -3.57 -13.46
CA GLU A 495 7.17 -3.60 -12.05
C GLU A 495 6.88 -2.18 -11.54
N ILE A 496 7.88 -1.50 -11.00
CA ILE A 496 7.93 -0.05 -10.74
C ILE A 496 9.14 0.53 -11.49
N LEU A 497 8.94 1.63 -12.23
CA LEU A 497 10.03 2.34 -12.91
C LEU A 497 10.71 3.34 -11.96
N ASP A 498 11.11 2.86 -10.79
CA ASP A 498 11.95 3.52 -9.80
C ASP A 498 13.04 2.56 -9.35
N ASP A 499 14.32 2.93 -9.56
CA ASP A 499 15.43 1.99 -9.37
C ASP A 499 15.68 1.70 -7.88
N ARG A 500 15.36 2.63 -6.97
CA ARG A 500 15.41 2.42 -5.51
C ARG A 500 14.47 1.29 -5.07
N VAL A 501 13.28 1.21 -5.67
CA VAL A 501 12.33 0.11 -5.42
C VAL A 501 12.76 -1.16 -6.14
N ARG A 502 13.23 -1.05 -7.41
CA ARG A 502 13.68 -2.19 -8.21
C ARG A 502 14.83 -2.94 -7.55
N ASP A 503 15.79 -2.23 -6.98
CA ASP A 503 16.94 -2.81 -6.27
C ASP A 503 16.50 -3.67 -5.07
N LYS A 504 15.37 -3.35 -4.45
CA LYS A 504 14.79 -4.14 -3.35
C LYS A 504 14.01 -5.36 -3.81
N ILE A 505 13.32 -5.30 -4.97
CA ILE A 505 12.39 -6.35 -5.41
C ILE A 505 12.93 -7.24 -6.52
N CYS A 506 13.82 -6.72 -7.37
CA CYS A 506 14.38 -7.44 -8.52
C CYS A 506 15.76 -6.88 -8.93
N PRO A 507 16.80 -6.97 -8.04
CA PRO A 507 18.08 -6.29 -8.20
C PRO A 507 18.89 -6.76 -9.42
N ASP A 508 18.63 -7.96 -9.91
CA ASP A 508 19.32 -8.57 -11.04
C ASP A 508 18.63 -8.33 -12.40
N LYS A 509 17.47 -7.63 -12.42
CA LYS A 509 16.80 -7.22 -13.66
C LYS A 509 17.40 -5.94 -14.25
N ILE A 510 17.05 -5.66 -15.51
CA ILE A 510 17.37 -4.38 -16.14
C ILE A 510 16.77 -3.21 -15.34
N ASN A 511 17.50 -2.09 -15.25
CA ASN A 511 17.04 -0.88 -14.59
C ASN A 511 15.96 -0.14 -15.40
N SER A 512 15.38 0.89 -14.80
CA SER A 512 14.30 1.68 -15.42
C SER A 512 14.72 2.32 -16.75
N ALA A 513 15.94 2.83 -16.84
CA ALA A 513 16.46 3.46 -18.06
C ALA A 513 16.58 2.45 -19.23
N ARG A 514 17.10 1.27 -18.95
CA ARG A 514 17.23 0.20 -19.95
C ARG A 514 15.86 -0.34 -20.38
N TRP A 515 14.90 -0.46 -19.45
CA TRP A 515 13.53 -0.85 -19.79
C TRP A 515 12.89 0.15 -20.76
N LEU A 516 12.99 1.46 -20.47
CA LEU A 516 12.46 2.53 -21.32
C LEU A 516 13.16 2.55 -22.69
N GLU A 517 14.46 2.30 -22.76
CA GLU A 517 15.23 2.22 -24.00
C GLU A 517 14.73 1.07 -24.91
N VAL A 518 14.52 -0.13 -24.34
CA VAL A 518 14.00 -1.28 -25.11
C VAL A 518 12.62 -0.98 -25.69
N ILE A 519 11.70 -0.40 -24.89
CA ILE A 519 10.37 -0.01 -25.35
C ILE A 519 10.46 1.08 -26.44
N ALA A 520 11.27 2.11 -26.25
CA ALA A 520 11.45 3.16 -27.24
C ALA A 520 12.00 2.61 -28.57
N THR A 521 12.94 1.68 -28.50
CA THR A 521 13.52 1.02 -29.67
C THR A 521 12.48 0.15 -30.41
N ALA A 522 11.61 -0.53 -29.68
CA ALA A 522 10.49 -1.27 -30.27
C ALA A 522 9.56 -0.35 -31.05
N HIS A 523 9.18 0.79 -30.46
CA HIS A 523 8.34 1.79 -31.10
C HIS A 523 9.00 2.40 -32.35
N GLU A 524 10.30 2.68 -32.31
CA GLU A 524 11.07 3.22 -33.44
C GLU A 524 10.97 2.35 -34.71
N ILE A 525 10.93 1.03 -34.53
CA ILE A 525 10.79 0.08 -35.63
C ILE A 525 9.35 -0.36 -35.93
N GLY A 526 8.37 0.30 -35.30
CA GLY A 526 6.94 0.04 -35.49
C GLY A 526 6.42 -1.23 -34.83
N ILE A 527 6.96 -1.62 -33.69
CA ILE A 527 6.41 -2.63 -32.76
C ILE A 527 5.74 -1.89 -31.62
N ASN A 528 4.41 -1.93 -31.53
CA ASN A 528 3.66 -1.34 -30.42
C ASN A 528 3.80 -2.18 -29.15
N THR A 529 3.58 -1.54 -28.01
CA THR A 529 3.68 -2.21 -26.71
C THR A 529 2.51 -1.87 -25.81
N THR A 530 2.26 -2.72 -24.81
CA THR A 530 1.47 -2.32 -23.64
C THR A 530 2.39 -1.66 -22.60
N SER A 531 1.81 -1.16 -21.51
CA SER A 531 2.56 -0.69 -20.35
C SER A 531 1.91 -1.20 -19.06
N THR A 532 2.72 -1.55 -18.06
CA THR A 532 2.22 -2.15 -16.82
C THR A 532 2.83 -1.48 -15.60
N ILE A 533 2.12 -1.52 -14.48
CA ILE A 533 2.65 -1.27 -13.15
C ILE A 533 2.29 -2.45 -12.24
N MET A 534 3.20 -2.93 -11.39
CA MET A 534 2.88 -3.80 -10.26
C MET A 534 2.97 -2.99 -8.99
N PHE A 535 1.87 -2.89 -8.23
CA PHE A 535 1.77 -1.99 -7.09
C PHE A 535 1.13 -2.64 -5.86
N GLY A 536 1.41 -2.08 -4.68
CA GLY A 536 0.92 -2.54 -3.39
C GLY A 536 1.89 -3.44 -2.63
N HIS A 537 3.23 -3.36 -2.89
CA HIS A 537 4.24 -4.19 -2.22
C HIS A 537 5.15 -3.41 -1.25
N GLN A 538 6.19 -2.68 -1.75
CA GLN A 538 7.17 -1.93 -0.94
C GLN A 538 7.24 -0.45 -1.31
N GLU A 539 6.70 -0.09 -2.44
CA GLU A 539 6.67 1.26 -2.98
C GLU A 539 5.66 2.14 -2.22
N ASN A 540 5.77 3.43 -2.42
CA ASN A 540 4.86 4.44 -1.93
C ASN A 540 4.17 5.18 -3.09
N ILE A 541 3.28 6.11 -2.76
CA ILE A 541 2.51 6.88 -3.76
C ILE A 541 3.38 7.77 -4.64
N SER A 542 4.51 8.29 -4.13
CA SER A 542 5.48 9.08 -4.91
C SER A 542 6.13 8.23 -6.01
N ASP A 543 6.40 6.95 -5.73
CA ASP A 543 6.93 6.01 -6.72
C ASP A 543 5.91 5.73 -7.84
N TRP A 544 4.60 5.67 -7.50
CA TRP A 544 3.52 5.54 -8.49
C TRP A 544 3.44 6.76 -9.40
N ALA A 545 3.52 7.97 -8.83
CA ALA A 545 3.56 9.21 -9.60
C ALA A 545 4.76 9.23 -10.57
N THR A 546 5.94 8.88 -10.09
CA THR A 546 7.16 8.76 -10.90
C THR A 546 6.97 7.78 -12.07
N HIS A 547 6.39 6.62 -11.81
CA HIS A 547 6.12 5.59 -12.82
C HIS A 547 5.17 6.11 -13.92
N LEU A 548 4.02 6.67 -13.54
CA LEU A 548 3.05 7.23 -14.50
C LEU A 548 3.67 8.34 -15.34
N LEU A 549 4.48 9.22 -14.76
CA LEU A 549 5.17 10.28 -15.48
C LEU A 549 6.20 9.75 -16.48
N LYS A 550 6.97 8.71 -16.13
CA LYS A 550 7.92 8.06 -17.05
C LYS A 550 7.20 7.48 -18.26
N LEU A 551 6.09 6.76 -18.06
CA LEU A 551 5.28 6.21 -19.15
C LEU A 551 4.67 7.31 -20.02
N ARG A 552 4.09 8.34 -19.41
CA ARG A 552 3.52 9.50 -20.15
C ARG A 552 4.59 10.21 -21.00
N ASN A 553 5.78 10.39 -20.46
CA ASN A 553 6.87 11.04 -21.17
C ASN A 553 7.40 10.17 -22.31
N LEU A 554 7.45 8.85 -22.15
CA LEU A 554 7.79 7.91 -23.22
C LEU A 554 6.74 7.98 -24.32
N GLN A 555 5.46 7.85 -23.96
CA GLN A 555 4.34 7.89 -24.94
C GLN A 555 4.30 9.18 -25.74
N ARG A 556 4.57 10.33 -25.10
CA ARG A 556 4.63 11.61 -25.80
C ARG A 556 5.72 11.64 -26.90
N LYS A 557 6.80 10.87 -26.74
CA LYS A 557 7.92 10.81 -27.68
C LYS A 557 7.73 9.78 -28.78
N THR A 558 7.04 8.67 -28.47
CA THR A 558 7.08 7.47 -29.32
C THR A 558 5.71 7.03 -29.83
N GLU A 559 4.63 7.45 -29.16
CA GLU A 559 3.22 7.15 -29.50
C GLU A 559 2.89 5.63 -29.64
N GLY A 560 3.80 4.73 -29.22
CA GLY A 560 3.68 3.29 -29.43
C GLY A 560 2.98 2.49 -28.32
N ILE A 561 2.61 3.11 -27.18
CA ILE A 561 1.91 2.42 -26.09
C ILE A 561 0.42 2.35 -26.41
N THR A 562 -0.16 1.14 -26.45
CA THR A 562 -1.57 0.90 -26.77
C THR A 562 -2.49 0.97 -25.56
N GLU A 563 -2.00 0.58 -24.37
CA GLU A 563 -2.77 0.55 -23.12
C GLU A 563 -1.88 0.63 -21.89
N PHE A 564 -2.50 0.99 -20.77
CA PHE A 564 -1.90 0.88 -19.43
C PHE A 564 -2.65 -0.15 -18.60
N VAL A 565 -1.88 -1.06 -17.96
CA VAL A 565 -2.39 -2.19 -17.20
C VAL A 565 -1.92 -2.11 -15.75
N PRO A 566 -2.75 -1.63 -14.81
CA PRO A 566 -2.47 -1.72 -13.39
C PRO A 566 -2.57 -3.17 -12.90
N LEU A 567 -1.49 -3.70 -12.35
CA LEU A 567 -1.40 -5.05 -11.80
C LEU A 567 -1.25 -4.99 -10.28
N PRO A 568 -2.33 -5.09 -9.50
CA PRO A 568 -2.20 -5.14 -8.05
C PRO A 568 -1.41 -6.37 -7.62
N PHE A 569 -0.56 -6.21 -6.61
CA PHE A 569 0.31 -7.27 -6.10
C PHE A 569 -0.52 -8.33 -5.36
N VAL A 570 -0.51 -9.55 -5.86
CA VAL A 570 -1.08 -10.75 -5.22
C VAL A 570 -0.01 -11.36 -4.32
N CYS A 571 -0.21 -11.31 -3.01
CA CYS A 571 0.85 -11.51 -2.04
C CYS A 571 1.02 -12.94 -1.53
N MET A 572 -0.06 -13.76 -1.48
CA MET A 572 -0.19 -14.97 -0.67
C MET A 572 0.99 -15.95 -0.84
N GLU A 573 1.43 -16.17 -2.07
CA GLU A 573 2.53 -17.08 -2.38
C GLU A 573 3.87 -16.39 -2.68
N SER A 574 3.90 -15.05 -2.58
CA SER A 574 5.12 -14.27 -2.83
C SER A 574 6.18 -14.51 -1.76
N PRO A 575 7.44 -14.82 -2.16
CA PRO A 575 8.54 -15.01 -1.19
C PRO A 575 8.81 -13.79 -0.32
N MET A 576 8.75 -12.58 -0.87
CA MET A 576 9.03 -11.37 -0.08
C MET A 576 7.93 -11.10 0.95
N TYR A 577 6.66 -11.36 0.62
CA TYR A 577 5.56 -11.24 1.56
C TYR A 577 5.68 -12.28 2.69
N LYS A 578 5.95 -13.56 2.34
CA LYS A 578 6.15 -14.63 3.32
C LYS A 578 7.31 -14.36 4.28
N ARG A 579 8.29 -13.53 3.87
CA ARG A 579 9.40 -13.08 4.73
C ARG A 579 9.09 -11.79 5.51
N GLY A 580 7.90 -11.22 5.38
CA GLY A 580 7.52 -9.95 6.01
C GLY A 580 8.09 -8.70 5.35
N HIS A 581 8.61 -8.81 4.12
CA HIS A 581 9.26 -7.70 3.40
C HIS A 581 8.33 -6.99 2.43
N ALA A 582 7.03 -7.24 2.47
CA ALA A 582 6.05 -6.57 1.62
C ALA A 582 4.71 -6.42 2.32
N ARG A 583 3.95 -5.41 1.93
CA ARG A 583 2.54 -5.27 2.28
C ARG A 583 1.70 -6.39 1.65
N PRO A 584 0.49 -6.68 2.19
CA PRO A 584 -0.41 -7.72 1.67
C PRO A 584 -1.15 -7.33 0.38
N GLY A 585 -0.50 -6.60 -0.51
CA GLY A 585 -1.09 -5.99 -1.69
C GLY A 585 -1.67 -4.60 -1.40
N PRO A 586 -2.17 -3.88 -2.42
CA PRO A 586 -2.80 -2.59 -2.23
C PRO A 586 -4.13 -2.74 -1.47
N THR A 587 -4.57 -1.68 -0.83
CA THR A 587 -5.96 -1.54 -0.37
C THR A 587 -6.90 -1.37 -1.57
N TYR A 588 -8.20 -1.64 -1.39
CA TYR A 588 -9.15 -1.43 -2.47
C TYR A 588 -9.27 0.06 -2.87
N ARG A 589 -9.10 0.98 -1.91
CA ARG A 589 -8.97 2.42 -2.17
C ARG A 589 -7.85 2.71 -3.17
N GLU A 590 -6.66 2.16 -2.91
CA GLU A 590 -5.49 2.35 -3.76
C GLU A 590 -5.70 1.75 -5.16
N VAL A 591 -6.41 0.63 -5.25
CA VAL A 591 -6.78 0.04 -6.55
C VAL A 591 -7.66 0.99 -7.35
N LEU A 592 -8.71 1.54 -6.76
CA LEU A 592 -9.61 2.48 -7.44
C LEU A 592 -8.87 3.76 -7.85
N LEU A 593 -8.09 4.34 -6.93
CA LEU A 593 -7.29 5.55 -7.21
C LEU A 593 -6.26 5.31 -8.31
N MET A 594 -5.59 4.16 -8.35
CA MET A 594 -4.63 3.84 -9.41
C MET A 594 -5.29 3.90 -10.80
N HIS A 595 -6.48 3.34 -10.96
CA HIS A 595 -7.21 3.38 -12.24
C HIS A 595 -7.68 4.80 -12.59
N ALA A 596 -8.21 5.52 -11.59
CA ALA A 596 -8.71 6.89 -11.78
C ALA A 596 -7.60 7.88 -12.12
N ILE A 597 -6.51 7.83 -11.36
CA ILE A 597 -5.38 8.74 -11.55
C ILE A 597 -4.61 8.39 -12.83
N ALA A 598 -4.49 7.10 -13.19
CA ALA A 598 -3.98 6.71 -14.49
C ALA A 598 -4.82 7.32 -15.62
N ARG A 599 -6.16 7.26 -15.53
CA ARG A 599 -7.06 7.90 -16.49
C ARG A 599 -6.79 9.40 -16.61
N LEU A 600 -6.70 10.09 -15.47
CA LEU A 600 -6.50 11.55 -15.44
C LEU A 600 -5.10 11.97 -15.92
N SER A 601 -4.05 11.22 -15.56
CA SER A 601 -2.66 11.60 -15.83
C SER A 601 -2.14 11.16 -17.18
N LEU A 602 -2.67 10.05 -17.75
CA LEU A 602 -2.22 9.49 -19.02
C LEU A 602 -3.05 9.96 -20.22
N ASN A 603 -4.29 10.38 -19.99
CA ASN A 603 -5.13 10.94 -21.06
C ASN A 603 -4.59 12.32 -21.50
N PRO A 604 -4.60 12.70 -22.82
CA PRO A 604 -5.13 11.93 -23.95
C PRO A 604 -4.11 10.98 -24.61
N LEU A 605 -2.91 10.82 -24.08
CA LEU A 605 -1.82 10.09 -24.72
C LEU A 605 -2.01 8.56 -24.69
N ILE A 606 -2.51 8.02 -23.57
CA ILE A 606 -2.88 6.61 -23.43
C ILE A 606 -4.34 6.57 -22.99
N THR A 607 -5.21 6.16 -23.91
CA THR A 607 -6.67 6.22 -23.74
C THR A 607 -7.28 4.91 -23.25
N ASN A 608 -6.53 3.81 -23.26
CA ASN A 608 -7.02 2.51 -22.79
C ASN A 608 -6.40 2.18 -21.43
N ILE A 609 -7.25 2.01 -20.44
CA ILE A 609 -6.88 1.59 -19.09
C ILE A 609 -7.57 0.27 -18.82
N GLN A 610 -6.77 -0.77 -18.65
CA GLN A 610 -7.24 -2.13 -18.38
C GLN A 610 -7.47 -2.35 -16.89
N THR A 611 -8.47 -3.18 -16.54
CA THR A 611 -8.61 -3.74 -15.18
C THR A 611 -8.39 -5.25 -15.19
N SER A 612 -7.71 -5.78 -14.18
CA SER A 612 -7.31 -7.19 -14.13
C SER A 612 -8.31 -8.03 -13.33
N TRP A 613 -9.27 -8.66 -14.04
CA TRP A 613 -10.28 -9.53 -13.41
C TRP A 613 -9.66 -10.72 -12.64
N VAL A 614 -8.54 -11.27 -13.13
CA VAL A 614 -7.86 -12.42 -12.50
C VAL A 614 -7.29 -12.08 -11.13
N LYS A 615 -7.02 -10.80 -10.85
CA LYS A 615 -6.48 -10.32 -9.57
C LYS A 615 -7.56 -9.72 -8.67
N LEU A 616 -8.61 -9.14 -9.24
CA LEU A 616 -9.62 -8.36 -8.53
C LEU A 616 -10.97 -9.09 -8.41
N GLY A 617 -11.18 -10.16 -9.18
CA GLY A 617 -12.50 -10.75 -9.36
C GLY A 617 -13.45 -9.83 -10.12
N GLN A 618 -14.69 -10.29 -10.33
CA GLN A 618 -15.69 -9.51 -11.06
C GLN A 618 -16.08 -8.21 -10.32
N ALA A 619 -16.35 -8.33 -9.03
CA ALA A 619 -16.79 -7.18 -8.24
C ALA A 619 -15.70 -6.10 -8.11
N GLY A 620 -14.42 -6.50 -7.97
CA GLY A 620 -13.31 -5.54 -7.95
C GLY A 620 -13.10 -4.87 -9.30
N ALA A 621 -13.23 -5.62 -10.39
CA ALA A 621 -13.14 -5.10 -11.75
C ALA A 621 -14.26 -4.11 -12.07
N GLU A 622 -15.51 -4.36 -11.61
CA GLU A 622 -16.63 -3.43 -11.78
C GLU A 622 -16.35 -2.06 -11.15
N GLY A 623 -15.79 -2.05 -9.94
CA GLY A 623 -15.37 -0.80 -9.30
C GLY A 623 -14.34 -0.04 -10.12
N CYS A 624 -13.37 -0.73 -10.72
CA CYS A 624 -12.37 -0.10 -11.60
C CYS A 624 -12.98 0.44 -12.91
N LEU A 625 -13.98 -0.26 -13.50
CA LEU A 625 -14.72 0.25 -14.64
C LEU A 625 -15.48 1.55 -14.32
N ASN A 626 -15.91 1.71 -13.07
CA ASN A 626 -16.52 2.93 -12.57
C ASN A 626 -15.50 3.98 -12.09
N ALA A 627 -14.22 3.61 -12.02
CA ALA A 627 -13.10 4.49 -11.66
C ALA A 627 -12.22 4.89 -12.87
N GLY A 628 -12.70 4.71 -14.10
CA GLY A 628 -11.98 5.19 -15.29
C GLY A 628 -11.38 4.11 -16.18
N ALA A 629 -11.44 2.83 -15.83
CA ALA A 629 -11.06 1.73 -16.75
C ALA A 629 -12.10 1.54 -17.87
N ASN A 630 -11.64 1.06 -19.04
CA ASN A 630 -12.46 0.79 -20.21
C ASN A 630 -12.14 -0.53 -20.92
N ASP A 631 -11.27 -1.35 -20.33
CA ASP A 631 -10.85 -2.62 -20.91
C ASP A 631 -10.75 -3.71 -19.82
N MET A 632 -11.22 -4.91 -20.15
CA MET A 632 -11.17 -6.09 -19.26
C MET A 632 -9.94 -6.98 -19.52
N GLY A 633 -9.14 -6.62 -20.53
CA GLY A 633 -8.03 -7.45 -20.97
C GLY A 633 -8.48 -8.72 -21.68
N GLY A 634 -7.71 -9.77 -21.51
CA GLY A 634 -7.91 -11.02 -22.21
C GLY A 634 -8.75 -12.05 -21.47
N THR A 635 -9.30 -13.01 -22.23
CA THR A 635 -9.92 -14.22 -21.69
C THR A 635 -8.91 -15.14 -20.99
N LEU A 636 -7.64 -15.02 -21.35
CA LEU A 636 -6.40 -15.62 -20.80
C LEU A 636 -6.25 -17.15 -21.00
N MET A 637 -7.30 -17.94 -21.16
CA MET A 637 -7.31 -19.37 -21.46
C MET A 637 -6.12 -20.14 -20.83
N ASN A 638 -5.98 -20.21 -19.53
CA ASN A 638 -4.88 -20.86 -18.79
C ASN A 638 -3.86 -19.89 -18.17
N GLU A 639 -4.37 -18.87 -17.50
CA GLU A 639 -3.52 -18.00 -16.71
C GLU A 639 -2.94 -18.75 -15.50
N SER A 640 -1.62 -18.81 -15.40
CA SER A 640 -0.93 -19.57 -14.35
C SER A 640 -0.06 -18.73 -13.43
N ILE A 641 0.28 -17.49 -13.80
CA ILE A 641 1.17 -16.61 -13.01
C ILE A 641 0.45 -16.08 -11.77
N SER A 642 -0.76 -15.54 -11.93
CA SER A 642 -1.56 -15.05 -10.79
C SER A 642 -2.04 -16.20 -9.91
N ARG A 643 -2.37 -17.35 -10.51
CA ARG A 643 -2.68 -18.59 -9.77
C ARG A 643 -1.49 -19.03 -8.91
N ALA A 644 -0.28 -19.03 -9.46
CA ALA A 644 0.93 -19.34 -8.70
C ALA A 644 1.20 -18.35 -7.55
N ALA A 645 0.71 -17.13 -7.66
CA ALA A 645 0.76 -16.13 -6.60
C ALA A 645 -0.33 -16.29 -5.54
N GLY A 646 -1.31 -17.17 -5.78
CA GLY A 646 -2.40 -17.48 -4.84
C GLY A 646 -3.77 -16.95 -5.25
N SER A 647 -3.92 -16.36 -6.46
CA SER A 647 -5.24 -15.91 -6.92
C SER A 647 -6.20 -17.07 -7.18
N ILE A 648 -7.45 -16.90 -6.72
CA ILE A 648 -8.52 -17.93 -6.84
C ILE A 648 -9.59 -17.58 -7.88
N HIS A 649 -9.47 -16.42 -8.58
CA HIS A 649 -10.50 -15.95 -9.53
C HIS A 649 -10.55 -16.71 -10.86
N GLY A 650 -9.81 -17.80 -10.98
CA GLY A 650 -9.80 -18.68 -12.13
C GLY A 650 -8.66 -18.39 -13.10
N GLN A 651 -8.62 -19.18 -14.18
CA GLN A 651 -7.57 -19.12 -15.21
C GLN A 651 -8.10 -18.68 -16.57
N GLU A 652 -9.41 -18.64 -16.71
CA GLU A 652 -10.10 -18.26 -17.93
C GLU A 652 -11.41 -17.55 -17.60
N PHE A 653 -11.68 -16.46 -18.31
CA PHE A 653 -12.97 -15.80 -18.34
C PHE A 653 -13.53 -15.89 -19.76
N THR A 654 -14.44 -16.83 -20.00
CA THR A 654 -14.92 -17.11 -21.36
C THR A 654 -15.62 -15.88 -21.97
N PRO A 655 -15.64 -15.72 -23.30
CA PRO A 655 -16.27 -14.59 -23.98
C PRO A 655 -17.70 -14.33 -23.53
N ASP A 656 -18.54 -15.36 -23.44
CA ASP A 656 -19.94 -15.22 -23.02
C ASP A 656 -20.09 -14.70 -21.58
N LYS A 657 -19.24 -15.21 -20.66
CA LYS A 657 -19.21 -14.72 -19.28
C LYS A 657 -18.70 -13.29 -19.20
N MET A 658 -17.67 -12.94 -20.01
CA MET A 658 -17.09 -11.60 -20.09
C MET A 658 -18.13 -10.60 -20.57
N GLU A 659 -18.84 -10.90 -21.67
CA GLU A 659 -19.90 -10.04 -22.18
C GLU A 659 -21.06 -9.88 -21.20
N SER A 660 -21.49 -10.99 -20.58
CA SER A 660 -22.56 -10.96 -19.57
C SER A 660 -22.19 -10.08 -18.38
N PHE A 661 -20.94 -10.18 -17.90
CA PHE A 661 -20.42 -9.33 -16.85
C PHE A 661 -20.36 -7.85 -17.25
N ILE A 662 -19.83 -7.53 -18.45
CA ILE A 662 -19.79 -6.15 -18.95
C ILE A 662 -21.19 -5.54 -19.06
N LYS A 663 -22.17 -6.33 -19.53
CA LYS A 663 -23.57 -5.91 -19.62
C LYS A 663 -24.19 -5.68 -18.22
N SER A 664 -23.87 -6.55 -17.24
CA SER A 664 -24.34 -6.37 -15.85
C SER A 664 -23.76 -5.10 -15.20
N ALA A 665 -22.55 -4.71 -15.55
CA ALA A 665 -21.93 -3.44 -15.17
C ALA A 665 -22.51 -2.21 -15.93
N ARG A 666 -23.59 -2.40 -16.71
CA ARG A 666 -24.26 -1.37 -17.55
C ARG A 666 -23.31 -0.75 -18.58
N ARG A 667 -22.47 -1.58 -19.19
CA ARG A 667 -21.53 -1.21 -20.26
C ARG A 667 -21.80 -2.03 -21.52
N VAL A 668 -21.25 -1.57 -22.65
CA VAL A 668 -21.37 -2.21 -23.95
C VAL A 668 -20.12 -3.01 -24.24
N PRO A 669 -20.18 -4.35 -24.31
CA PRO A 669 -19.01 -5.18 -24.61
C PRO A 669 -18.57 -4.98 -26.06
N ARG A 670 -17.25 -4.93 -26.29
CA ARG A 670 -16.65 -4.88 -27.60
C ARG A 670 -15.45 -5.82 -27.68
N LEU A 671 -15.57 -6.83 -28.56
CA LEU A 671 -14.42 -7.65 -28.90
C LEU A 671 -13.43 -6.84 -29.73
N ARG A 672 -12.15 -6.83 -29.31
CA ARG A 672 -11.04 -6.15 -29.98
C ARG A 672 -9.90 -7.10 -30.36
N ASP A 673 -9.04 -6.64 -31.27
CA ASP A 673 -7.70 -7.21 -31.43
C ASP A 673 -6.69 -6.51 -30.49
N THR A 674 -5.41 -6.91 -30.55
CA THR A 674 -4.32 -6.33 -29.76
C THR A 674 -4.09 -4.84 -30.05
N MET A 675 -4.43 -4.38 -31.25
CA MET A 675 -4.29 -2.99 -31.69
C MET A 675 -5.56 -2.14 -31.48
N TYR A 676 -6.52 -2.66 -30.68
CA TYR A 676 -7.79 -2.00 -30.35
C TYR A 676 -8.75 -1.82 -31.54
N ASN A 677 -8.54 -2.51 -32.67
CA ASN A 677 -9.51 -2.57 -33.72
C ASN A 677 -10.69 -3.47 -33.34
N THR A 678 -11.90 -3.11 -33.75
CA THR A 678 -13.09 -3.93 -33.52
C THR A 678 -13.03 -5.20 -34.36
N VAL A 679 -13.18 -6.36 -33.71
CA VAL A 679 -13.24 -7.66 -34.40
C VAL A 679 -14.69 -8.08 -34.58
N ASN A 680 -15.03 -8.54 -35.81
CA ASN A 680 -16.35 -9.09 -36.08
C ASN A 680 -16.38 -10.57 -35.64
N PRO A 681 -17.21 -10.96 -34.65
CA PRO A 681 -17.29 -12.35 -34.19
C PRO A 681 -17.65 -13.36 -35.29
N LYS A 682 -18.32 -12.93 -36.38
CA LYS A 682 -18.68 -13.80 -37.50
C LYS A 682 -17.49 -14.25 -38.37
N ILE A 683 -16.33 -13.62 -38.21
CA ILE A 683 -15.09 -13.95 -38.93
C ILE A 683 -14.23 -14.92 -38.12
N LEU A 684 -14.53 -15.10 -36.83
CA LEU A 684 -13.78 -16.00 -35.97
C LEU A 684 -14.13 -17.45 -36.31
N HIS A 685 -13.12 -18.31 -36.41
CA HIS A 685 -13.25 -19.75 -36.67
C HIS A 685 -13.77 -20.50 -35.42
N TYR A 686 -14.69 -19.90 -34.67
CA TYR A 686 -15.29 -20.50 -33.49
C TYR A 686 -16.19 -21.66 -33.91
N GLN A 687 -15.78 -22.89 -33.57
CA GLN A 687 -16.64 -24.07 -33.65
C GLN A 687 -17.20 -24.35 -32.23
N PRO A 688 -18.47 -24.03 -31.96
CA PRO A 688 -19.11 -24.44 -30.74
C PRO A 688 -19.33 -25.97 -30.79
N GLY A 689 -18.79 -26.72 -29.83
CA GLY A 689 -19.10 -28.12 -29.67
C GLY A 689 -17.94 -29.10 -29.53
N ILE A 690 -16.69 -28.66 -29.50
CA ILE A 690 -15.61 -29.53 -29.04
C ILE A 690 -15.59 -29.44 -27.51
N ASP A 691 -16.13 -30.47 -26.88
CA ASP A 691 -16.00 -30.64 -25.41
C ASP A 691 -14.54 -30.93 -25.07
N ILE A 692 -13.80 -29.88 -24.84
CA ILE A 692 -12.37 -29.90 -24.49
C ILE A 692 -12.21 -30.18 -22.98
N SER A 693 -13.30 -30.20 -22.20
CA SER A 693 -13.23 -30.37 -20.75
C SER A 693 -12.52 -31.66 -20.35
N GLN A 694 -12.72 -32.76 -21.05
CA GLN A 694 -12.01 -34.02 -20.79
C GLN A 694 -10.53 -33.96 -21.23
N LYS A 695 -10.20 -33.32 -22.34
CA LYS A 695 -8.82 -33.19 -22.81
C LYS A 695 -8.04 -32.15 -22.00
N LEU A 696 -8.69 -31.07 -21.58
CA LEU A 696 -8.12 -30.08 -20.65
C LEU A 696 -7.85 -30.69 -19.29
N GLN A 697 -8.77 -31.51 -18.76
CA GLN A 697 -8.57 -32.19 -17.49
C GLN A 697 -7.39 -33.17 -17.60
N THR A 698 -7.25 -33.87 -18.71
CA THR A 698 -6.12 -34.79 -18.95
C THR A 698 -4.79 -34.03 -19.14
N LEU A 699 -4.79 -32.81 -19.70
CA LEU A 699 -3.61 -31.96 -19.82
C LEU A 699 -3.28 -31.21 -18.49
N LEU A 700 -4.28 -30.93 -17.66
CA LEU A 700 -4.10 -30.37 -16.33
C LEU A 700 -3.65 -31.45 -15.31
N ASP A 701 -4.10 -32.69 -15.50
CA ASP A 701 -3.80 -33.83 -14.64
C ASP A 701 -2.61 -34.66 -15.17
N SER A 702 -2.15 -34.40 -16.41
CA SER A 702 -0.98 -35.09 -16.96
C SER A 702 0.27 -34.69 -16.17
N PRO A 703 0.98 -35.62 -15.56
CA PRO A 703 2.28 -35.31 -14.98
C PRO A 703 3.19 -34.83 -16.12
N TYR A 704 3.73 -33.61 -15.99
CA TYR A 704 4.72 -33.09 -16.92
C TYR A 704 5.82 -34.14 -17.13
N PRO A 705 6.32 -34.32 -18.37
CA PRO A 705 7.36 -35.32 -18.61
C PRO A 705 8.52 -35.07 -17.64
N GLN A 706 8.90 -36.11 -16.94
CA GLN A 706 10.08 -36.12 -16.08
C GLN A 706 11.31 -36.08 -16.99
N PHE A 707 12.09 -35.00 -16.87
CA PHE A 707 13.46 -34.93 -17.37
C PHE A 707 14.44 -35.13 -16.22
#